data_a6cadc708d342fffd542e6bb53ac728f
#
_entry.id   a6cadc708d342fffd542e6bb53ac728f
#
_cell.length_a   1.000
_cell.length_b   1.000
_cell.length_c   1.000
_cell.angle_alpha   90.00
_cell.angle_beta   90.00
_cell.angle_gamma   90.00
#
_symmetry.space_group_name_H-M   'P 1'
#
loop_
_entity.id
_entity.type
_entity.pdbx_description
1 polymer ?
#
loop_
_entity_poly.entity_id
_entity_poly.type
_entity_poly.pdbx_seq_one_letter_code
_entity_poly.pdbx_strand_id
1 'polypeptide(L)'
;MGLAVAPRSLRAVAARNSIEQKLDANSGKATSVVAGLIAVASVSGGAQAQQSALPPVNVDAPVERPRPVASKPSAEQVRARNALRRAGQRQQAQQQAAATAPAPAGAVDRNPYADPAAPYKVDHVQASGKFPEPMLNTPKTITVLSKEVLEDKNATTLKEIGRSTAGVTLGSGEGGNAFGDRFFIRGFDARNDVFIDGIRDPAVSIRENFFTEQIEILRGPASSYAGRGTAGGAINIVTKQAGDVNFKRMDTEFGTDRTKRVTLDVNQVVDPTFAVRTGGLFQDANVAGRNYVTDDRWGTFLSTRYTPTNDIKITTNYVHTDLSGLPDFGVPYYKQGNVPVTSAGIPRGAWYGFLNRDFQTARQDFGTATAEYKVNEAITLTSKVRGEHSLLNYIGTLPQSAVTTSLNPLLWTATASAQSRYQTVDVWANQNEATFKLDTGGIKHTAVFGVEYTNENISIDRYSGLSSEAAGAAFTSSGAISGVNLASPQYTWINGFGTPSLTGNPTRYGVNTNSVYAMDTANWQDTIIVNGGVRYDGYNMSSSTNAAYLKMNSDLVNYNVGLVYKPVSIGSIYAAYATSANPFGSELDATGTDYGGVPANTTVLLGPERNKAAELGTKWELADRHLLVSTALFQTTKDNARETNAAGILTSGAAYKIQGIDIEAEGKITDRWSVFGGLVLMQSKVTQSNIASNIGLQLANVAHQSFSMLTKYKFDGDWEVGGQAVYRSKVYGGTLVANTGTELPSYWRFDAFVEKKIDKNWTMKLYAQNLTNKLYYDTLYRSAVPFVSVAPGRAFYIVTTAKF
;
A
#
# COMPACT_ATOMS: atom_id res chain seq x y z
N MET A 1 42.11 -17.96 -35.82
CA MET A 1 40.80 -18.35 -36.36
C MET A 1 39.77 -17.55 -35.59
N GLY A 2 39.26 -16.47 -36.24
CA GLY A 2 38.39 -15.52 -35.57
C GLY A 2 36.94 -15.96 -35.63
N LEU A 3 36.27 -15.86 -34.51
CA LEU A 3 34.80 -15.93 -34.39
C LEU A 3 34.26 -14.50 -34.24
N ALA A 4 33.57 -14.05 -35.27
CA ALA A 4 32.87 -12.77 -35.28
C ALA A 4 31.60 -12.87 -34.48
N VAL A 5 31.46 -12.03 -33.45
CA VAL A 5 30.21 -11.81 -32.70
C VAL A 5 29.47 -10.66 -33.39
N ALA A 6 28.34 -10.97 -34.00
CA ALA A 6 27.45 -9.95 -34.57
C ALA A 6 26.53 -9.36 -33.47
N PRO A 7 26.27 -8.05 -33.46
CA PRO A 7 25.47 -7.40 -32.42
C PRO A 7 23.98 -7.63 -32.67
N ARG A 8 23.30 -8.13 -31.66
CA ARG A 8 21.84 -8.40 -31.63
C ARG A 8 20.94 -7.15 -31.40
N SER A 9 21.46 -5.93 -31.51
CA SER A 9 20.76 -4.72 -31.08
C SER A 9 19.87 -4.02 -32.10
N LEU A 10 19.85 -4.44 -33.37
CA LEU A 10 19.19 -3.66 -34.44
C LEU A 10 17.76 -4.10 -34.83
N ARG A 11 17.27 -5.28 -34.36
CA ARG A 11 15.90 -5.71 -34.69
C ARG A 11 14.83 -5.27 -33.69
N ALA A 12 15.21 -4.93 -32.46
CA ALA A 12 14.26 -4.44 -31.44
C ALA A 12 13.85 -2.96 -31.68
N VAL A 13 14.72 -2.19 -32.33
CA VAL A 13 14.47 -0.75 -32.61
C VAL A 13 13.45 -0.56 -33.73
N ALA A 14 13.42 -1.45 -34.72
CA ALA A 14 12.50 -1.33 -35.85
C ALA A 14 11.03 -1.64 -35.52
N ALA A 15 10.78 -2.51 -34.55
CA ALA A 15 9.44 -2.78 -34.08
C ALA A 15 8.89 -1.67 -33.14
N ARG A 16 9.77 -0.92 -32.48
CA ARG A 16 9.41 0.22 -31.63
C ARG A 16 8.88 1.41 -32.45
N ASN A 17 9.52 1.74 -33.54
CA ASN A 17 9.16 2.92 -34.35
C ASN A 17 7.81 2.79 -35.08
N SER A 18 7.29 1.60 -35.32
CA SER A 18 6.00 1.42 -36.00
C SER A 18 4.80 1.51 -35.04
N ILE A 19 5.02 1.39 -33.72
CA ILE A 19 4.00 1.53 -32.70
C ILE A 19 3.92 2.97 -32.21
N GLU A 20 5.05 3.68 -32.12
CA GLU A 20 5.07 5.09 -31.68
C GLU A 20 4.37 6.03 -32.68
N GLN A 21 4.44 5.77 -33.98
CA GLN A 21 3.76 6.61 -34.99
C GLN A 21 2.22 6.52 -34.97
N LYS A 22 1.61 5.55 -34.25
CA LYS A 22 0.15 5.47 -34.10
C LYS A 22 -0.35 6.00 -32.74
N LEU A 23 0.55 6.32 -31.82
CA LEU A 23 0.20 6.81 -30.47
C LEU A 23 0.22 8.33 -30.35
N ASP A 24 0.87 9.05 -31.25
CA ASP A 24 0.95 10.52 -31.24
C ASP A 24 -0.38 11.24 -31.52
N ALA A 25 -1.39 10.53 -31.98
CA ALA A 25 -2.72 11.12 -32.23
C ALA A 25 -3.58 11.27 -30.97
N ASN A 26 -3.17 10.72 -29.82
CA ASN A 26 -3.94 10.78 -28.56
C ASN A 26 -3.22 11.53 -27.42
N SER A 27 -2.00 12.03 -27.64
CA SER A 27 -1.23 12.76 -26.62
C SER A 27 -1.75 14.19 -26.34
N GLY A 28 -2.69 14.69 -27.14
CA GLY A 28 -3.28 16.01 -26.97
C GLY A 28 -4.18 16.20 -25.75
N LYS A 29 -4.54 15.11 -25.05
CA LYS A 29 -5.43 15.20 -23.86
C LYS A 29 -4.69 15.26 -22.53
N ALA A 30 -3.47 14.79 -22.43
CA ALA A 30 -2.69 14.82 -21.18
C ALA A 30 -2.13 16.22 -20.87
N THR A 31 -1.80 17.00 -21.91
CA THR A 31 -1.27 18.37 -21.75
C THR A 31 -2.36 19.37 -21.31
N SER A 32 -3.63 19.08 -21.54
CA SER A 32 -4.74 19.93 -21.11
C SER A 32 -5.05 19.86 -19.62
N VAL A 33 -4.63 18.81 -18.91
CA VAL A 33 -4.89 18.61 -17.48
C VAL A 33 -3.98 19.47 -16.62
N VAL A 34 -2.75 19.71 -17.05
CA VAL A 34 -1.80 20.58 -16.32
C VAL A 34 -2.14 22.06 -16.48
N ALA A 35 -2.68 22.47 -17.63
CA ALA A 35 -3.11 23.84 -17.85
C ALA A 35 -4.42 24.23 -17.11
N GLY A 36 -5.26 23.26 -16.76
CA GLY A 36 -6.50 23.48 -16.01
C GLY A 36 -6.32 23.79 -14.53
N LEU A 37 -5.17 23.49 -13.96
CA LEU A 37 -4.88 23.64 -12.53
C LEU A 37 -4.49 25.08 -12.13
N ILE A 38 -4.21 25.96 -13.08
CA ILE A 38 -3.81 27.37 -12.81
C ILE A 38 -5.00 28.33 -12.90
N ALA A 39 -6.14 27.92 -13.46
CA ALA A 39 -7.26 28.82 -13.77
C ALA A 39 -8.36 28.93 -12.69
N VAL A 40 -8.28 28.23 -11.56
CA VAL A 40 -9.33 28.25 -10.52
C VAL A 40 -9.11 29.32 -9.43
N ALA A 41 -8.03 30.09 -9.48
CA ALA A 41 -7.69 31.08 -8.44
C ALA A 41 -8.21 32.52 -8.70
N SER A 42 -9.04 32.76 -9.71
CA SER A 42 -9.54 34.13 -10.00
C SER A 42 -11.02 34.15 -10.35
N VAL A 43 -11.89 33.99 -9.35
CA VAL A 43 -13.28 34.50 -9.38
C VAL A 43 -13.54 35.15 -8.02
N SER A 44 -13.21 36.43 -7.92
CA SER A 44 -13.73 37.33 -6.90
C SER A 44 -15.00 38.00 -7.43
N GLY A 45 -16.16 37.40 -7.16
CA GLY A 45 -17.44 38.02 -7.38
C GLY A 45 -17.86 38.85 -6.17
N GLY A 46 -17.86 40.17 -6.29
CA GLY A 46 -18.35 41.05 -5.26
C GLY A 46 -19.86 40.91 -5.07
N ALA A 47 -20.28 40.58 -3.87
CA ALA A 47 -21.66 40.66 -3.43
C ALA A 47 -21.89 42.03 -2.82
N GLN A 48 -22.68 42.86 -3.47
CA GLN A 48 -23.20 44.12 -2.90
C GLN A 48 -24.27 43.77 -1.85
N ALA A 49 -23.98 44.17 -0.61
CA ALA A 49 -24.93 44.08 0.48
C ALA A 49 -25.96 45.23 0.38
N GLN A 50 -27.25 44.90 0.20
CA GLN A 50 -28.36 45.82 0.42
C GLN A 50 -28.55 46.05 1.92
N GLN A 51 -28.36 47.30 2.36
CA GLN A 51 -28.76 47.76 3.68
C GLN A 51 -30.27 47.92 3.75
N SER A 52 -30.95 47.11 4.53
CA SER A 52 -32.31 47.38 5.01
C SER A 52 -32.23 47.95 6.42
N ALA A 53 -32.72 49.20 6.57
CA ALA A 53 -32.78 49.92 7.85
C ALA A 53 -33.81 49.26 8.78
N LEU A 54 -33.43 48.93 10.00
CA LEU A 54 -34.33 48.55 11.08
C LEU A 54 -34.84 49.81 11.82
N PRO A 55 -36.08 49.79 12.35
CA PRO A 55 -36.63 50.91 13.11
C PRO A 55 -35.95 51.10 14.48
N PRO A 56 -35.95 52.32 15.05
CA PRO A 56 -35.28 52.62 16.30
C PRO A 56 -36.00 51.96 17.47
N VAL A 57 -35.25 51.23 18.28
CA VAL A 57 -35.69 50.71 19.58
C VAL A 57 -35.26 51.69 20.65
N ASN A 58 -36.21 52.27 21.37
CA ASN A 58 -35.96 53.05 22.59
C ASN A 58 -35.58 52.07 23.71
N VAL A 59 -34.41 52.22 24.28
CA VAL A 59 -33.97 51.47 25.46
C VAL A 59 -33.88 52.48 26.62
N ASP A 60 -34.72 52.28 27.62
CA ASP A 60 -34.63 53.00 28.89
C ASP A 60 -33.33 52.64 29.62
N ALA A 61 -32.70 53.60 30.24
CA ALA A 61 -31.41 53.48 30.92
C ALA A 61 -31.48 52.48 32.11
N PRO A 62 -30.53 51.56 32.25
CA PRO A 62 -30.52 50.65 33.40
C PRO A 62 -30.12 51.38 34.70
N VAL A 63 -30.88 51.14 35.73
CA VAL A 63 -30.54 51.54 37.09
C VAL A 63 -29.22 50.88 37.55
N GLU A 64 -28.25 51.69 37.93
CA GLU A 64 -26.95 51.19 38.47
C GLU A 64 -27.18 50.35 39.74
N ARG A 65 -26.85 49.06 39.65
CA ARG A 65 -26.64 48.21 40.84
C ARG A 65 -25.18 48.36 41.31
N PRO A 66 -24.92 48.41 42.64
CA PRO A 66 -23.54 48.54 43.14
C PRO A 66 -22.72 47.29 42.74
N ARG A 67 -21.55 47.51 42.10
CA ARG A 67 -20.60 46.47 41.79
C ARG A 67 -20.09 45.80 43.05
N PRO A 68 -20.02 44.43 43.11
CA PRO A 68 -19.33 43.74 44.19
C PRO A 68 -17.83 44.13 44.13
N VAL A 69 -17.28 44.55 45.24
CA VAL A 69 -15.85 44.80 45.40
C VAL A 69 -15.12 43.47 45.26
N ALA A 70 -14.32 43.32 44.20
CA ALA A 70 -13.50 42.13 43.97
C ALA A 70 -12.51 42.00 45.14
N SER A 71 -12.62 40.92 45.91
CA SER A 71 -11.65 40.59 46.96
C SER A 71 -10.29 40.37 46.35
N LYS A 72 -9.27 40.96 46.94
CA LYS A 72 -7.87 40.78 46.48
C LYS A 72 -7.51 39.29 46.53
N PRO A 73 -6.94 38.71 45.49
CA PRO A 73 -6.59 37.29 45.46
C PRO A 73 -5.60 36.99 46.60
N SER A 74 -5.80 35.81 47.25
CA SER A 74 -4.91 35.41 48.33
C SER A 74 -3.49 35.20 47.85
N ALA A 75 -2.51 35.33 48.78
CA ALA A 75 -1.09 35.15 48.44
C ALA A 75 -0.81 33.77 47.82
N GLU A 76 -1.63 32.77 48.12
CA GLU A 76 -1.57 31.41 47.62
C GLU A 76 -2.09 31.31 46.18
N GLN A 77 -3.19 32.00 45.86
CA GLN A 77 -3.70 32.12 44.47
C GLN A 77 -2.75 32.86 43.55
N VAL A 78 -2.06 33.89 44.06
CA VAL A 78 -1.03 34.60 43.28
C VAL A 78 0.20 33.73 43.04
N ARG A 79 0.61 32.91 44.03
CA ARG A 79 1.71 31.94 43.90
C ARG A 79 1.36 30.85 42.90
N ALA A 80 0.17 30.26 42.94
CA ALA A 80 -0.29 29.26 42.00
C ALA A 80 -0.38 29.80 40.55
N ARG A 81 -0.90 31.03 40.37
CA ARG A 81 -0.97 31.69 39.08
C ARG A 81 0.42 31.99 38.48
N ASN A 82 1.37 32.40 39.32
CA ASN A 82 2.74 32.63 38.92
C ASN A 82 3.52 31.33 38.63
N ALA A 83 3.21 30.24 39.33
CA ALA A 83 3.76 28.91 39.05
C ALA A 83 3.28 28.37 37.72
N LEU A 84 1.98 28.49 37.42
CA LEU A 84 1.40 28.12 36.12
C LEU A 84 1.95 28.95 34.95
N ARG A 85 2.11 30.27 35.15
CA ARG A 85 2.75 31.14 34.15
C ARG A 85 4.21 30.74 33.86
N ARG A 86 4.98 30.42 34.91
CA ARG A 86 6.37 29.95 34.78
C ARG A 86 6.45 28.58 34.13
N ALA A 87 5.50 27.66 34.39
CA ALA A 87 5.39 26.35 33.74
C ALA A 87 5.09 26.51 32.25
N GLY A 88 4.13 27.38 31.90
CA GLY A 88 3.80 27.70 30.50
C GLY A 88 4.95 28.34 29.73
N GLN A 89 5.65 29.27 30.36
CA GLN A 89 6.85 29.91 29.77
C GLN A 89 8.00 28.91 29.62
N ARG A 90 8.17 27.94 30.53
CA ARG A 90 9.18 26.88 30.38
C ARG A 90 8.80 25.91 29.25
N GLN A 91 7.52 25.57 29.11
CA GLN A 91 7.08 24.76 27.97
C GLN A 91 7.24 25.47 26.62
N GLN A 92 6.90 26.75 26.54
CA GLN A 92 7.14 27.54 25.31
C GLN A 92 8.64 27.73 25.02
N ALA A 93 9.47 27.96 26.04
CA ALA A 93 10.91 28.04 25.86
C ALA A 93 11.52 26.68 25.46
N GLN A 94 11.02 25.57 25.96
CA GLN A 94 11.44 24.22 25.53
C GLN A 94 10.98 23.91 24.10
N GLN A 95 9.77 24.29 23.69
CA GLN A 95 9.30 24.15 22.32
C GLN A 95 10.07 25.06 21.35
N GLN A 96 10.40 26.30 21.74
CA GLN A 96 11.25 27.18 20.94
C GLN A 96 12.71 26.72 20.90
N ALA A 97 13.23 26.18 22.00
CA ALA A 97 14.60 25.63 22.04
C ALA A 97 14.69 24.32 21.21
N ALA A 98 13.63 23.49 21.16
CA ALA A 98 13.56 22.35 20.29
C ALA A 98 13.43 22.75 18.81
N ALA A 99 12.75 23.87 18.52
CA ALA A 99 12.61 24.42 17.15
C ALA A 99 13.86 25.17 16.67
N THR A 100 14.74 25.61 17.58
CA THR A 100 15.98 26.37 17.28
C THR A 100 17.28 25.61 17.53
N ALA A 101 17.20 24.36 18.02
CA ALA A 101 18.39 23.52 18.09
C ALA A 101 18.88 23.24 16.66
N PRO A 102 20.15 23.60 16.33
CA PRO A 102 20.70 23.25 15.03
C PRO A 102 20.64 21.71 14.90
N ALA A 103 20.02 21.22 13.81
CA ALA A 103 20.01 19.81 13.50
C ALA A 103 21.43 19.26 13.58
N PRO A 104 21.67 18.09 14.23
CA PRO A 104 23.00 17.53 14.31
C PRO A 104 23.59 17.43 12.91
N ALA A 105 24.82 17.93 12.72
CA ALA A 105 25.52 17.89 11.45
C ALA A 105 25.56 16.45 10.95
N GLY A 106 24.86 16.14 9.84
CA GLY A 106 24.67 14.80 9.27
C GLY A 106 23.23 14.29 9.25
N ALA A 107 22.24 15.06 9.73
CA ALA A 107 20.82 14.68 9.80
C ALA A 107 19.95 15.11 8.59
N VAL A 108 20.57 15.47 7.48
CA VAL A 108 19.95 16.24 6.39
C VAL A 108 19.00 15.41 5.50
N ASP A 109 19.08 14.08 5.55
CA ASP A 109 18.27 13.17 4.74
C ASP A 109 17.70 12.06 5.63
N ARG A 110 16.79 12.40 6.52
CA ARG A 110 16.03 11.48 7.38
C ARG A 110 14.55 11.60 7.12
N ASN A 111 13.80 10.56 7.48
CA ASN A 111 12.35 10.68 7.51
C ASN A 111 11.94 11.82 8.48
N PRO A 112 11.28 12.89 8.00
CA PRO A 112 10.90 14.03 8.84
C PRO A 112 9.85 13.68 9.91
N TYR A 113 9.22 12.52 9.81
CA TYR A 113 8.15 12.05 10.70
C TYR A 113 8.64 11.04 11.75
N ALA A 114 9.86 10.52 11.59
CA ALA A 114 10.46 9.58 12.54
C ALA A 114 11.15 10.31 13.71
N ASP A 115 11.23 9.62 14.86
CA ASP A 115 12.02 10.11 16.00
C ASP A 115 13.50 10.26 15.57
N PRO A 116 14.09 11.47 15.63
CA PRO A 116 15.48 11.69 15.23
C PRO A 116 16.49 10.84 16.03
N ALA A 117 16.16 10.50 17.27
CA ALA A 117 17.01 9.67 18.12
C ALA A 117 16.77 8.16 17.89
N ALA A 118 15.58 7.78 17.38
CA ALA A 118 15.18 6.39 17.13
C ALA A 118 14.51 6.26 15.76
N PRO A 119 15.23 6.28 14.63
CA PRO A 119 14.67 6.38 13.28
C PRO A 119 13.70 5.27 12.86
N TYR A 120 13.67 4.15 13.60
CA TYR A 120 12.71 3.07 13.38
C TYR A 120 11.36 3.32 14.06
N LYS A 121 11.24 4.35 14.92
CA LYS A 121 10.01 4.75 15.59
C LYS A 121 9.41 5.97 14.91
N VAL A 122 8.13 5.92 14.61
CA VAL A 122 7.35 7.05 14.08
C VAL A 122 6.24 7.37 15.08
N ASP A 123 6.14 8.64 15.48
CA ASP A 123 5.17 9.03 16.51
C ASP A 123 3.77 9.31 15.96
N HIS A 124 3.65 9.72 14.69
CA HIS A 124 2.38 10.13 14.09
C HIS A 124 2.15 9.52 12.71
N VAL A 125 0.91 9.12 12.46
CA VAL A 125 0.44 8.71 11.13
C VAL A 125 0.23 9.94 10.25
N GLN A 126 0.62 9.86 8.99
CA GLN A 126 0.51 10.95 8.01
C GLN A 126 -0.63 10.76 6.99
N ALA A 127 -1.33 9.62 7.05
CA ALA A 127 -2.39 9.27 6.10
C ALA A 127 -3.47 10.36 5.96
N SER A 128 -3.85 10.98 7.06
CA SER A 128 -4.77 12.13 7.07
C SER A 128 -4.86 12.75 8.45
N GLY A 129 -5.48 13.94 8.55
CA GLY A 129 -5.82 14.59 9.81
C GLY A 129 -6.78 13.80 10.74
N LYS A 130 -7.27 12.65 10.26
CA LYS A 130 -8.15 11.73 11.00
C LYS A 130 -7.44 10.98 12.16
N PHE A 131 -6.10 11.04 12.21
CA PHE A 131 -5.27 10.48 13.29
C PHE A 131 -4.47 11.61 13.96
N PRO A 132 -5.12 12.50 14.73
CA PRO A 132 -4.45 13.69 15.28
C PRO A 132 -3.54 13.40 16.47
N GLU A 133 -3.70 12.26 17.11
CA GLU A 133 -2.96 11.86 18.31
C GLU A 133 -1.70 11.06 17.95
N PRO A 134 -0.68 11.06 18.84
CA PRO A 134 0.46 10.15 18.72
C PRO A 134 0.04 8.68 18.69
N MET A 135 0.91 7.83 18.16
CA MET A 135 0.70 6.37 18.07
C MET A 135 0.33 5.75 19.43
N LEU A 136 0.95 6.23 20.52
CA LEU A 136 0.65 5.79 21.89
C LEU A 136 -0.82 6.04 22.28
N ASN A 137 -1.42 7.10 21.76
CA ASN A 137 -2.78 7.55 22.06
C ASN A 137 -3.83 7.09 21.04
N THR A 138 -3.39 6.42 19.97
CA THR A 138 -4.29 5.97 18.89
C THR A 138 -4.86 4.59 19.19
N PRO A 139 -6.21 4.43 19.31
CA PRO A 139 -6.85 3.15 19.65
C PRO A 139 -6.95 2.20 18.46
N LYS A 140 -5.83 1.89 17.83
CA LYS A 140 -5.74 1.02 16.66
C LYS A 140 -4.32 0.50 16.49
N THR A 141 -4.19 -0.76 16.03
CA THR A 141 -2.89 -1.28 15.60
C THR A 141 -2.54 -0.66 14.25
N ILE A 142 -1.41 0.03 14.19
CA ILE A 142 -0.84 0.64 12.99
C ILE A 142 0.66 0.37 13.00
N THR A 143 1.19 -0.21 11.93
CA THR A 143 2.62 -0.41 11.73
C THR A 143 3.13 0.67 10.79
N VAL A 144 4.16 1.41 11.17
CA VAL A 144 4.75 2.48 10.33
C VAL A 144 6.18 2.12 9.99
N LEU A 145 6.45 1.82 8.72
CA LEU A 145 7.79 1.57 8.21
C LEU A 145 8.38 2.91 7.76
N SER A 146 9.32 3.44 8.53
CA SER A 146 10.08 4.63 8.16
C SER A 146 10.99 4.35 6.97
N LYS A 147 11.50 5.38 6.31
CA LYS A 147 12.49 5.30 5.23
C LYS A 147 13.70 4.47 5.66
N GLU A 148 14.18 4.65 6.88
CA GLU A 148 15.32 3.93 7.42
C GLU A 148 15.04 2.43 7.59
N VAL A 149 13.82 2.06 7.97
CA VAL A 149 13.39 0.65 8.01
C VAL A 149 13.34 0.07 6.59
N LEU A 150 12.82 0.82 5.60
CA LEU A 150 12.76 0.38 4.20
C LEU A 150 14.17 0.14 3.63
N GLU A 151 15.10 1.05 3.91
CA GLU A 151 16.51 0.97 3.48
C GLU A 151 17.26 -0.21 4.14
N ASP A 152 17.04 -0.48 5.42
CA ASP A 152 17.70 -1.57 6.13
C ASP A 152 17.08 -2.95 5.82
N LYS A 153 15.82 -3.00 5.39
CA LYS A 153 15.21 -4.19 4.80
C LYS A 153 15.62 -4.45 3.34
N ASN A 154 16.29 -3.50 2.69
CA ASN A 154 16.50 -3.46 1.24
C ASN A 154 15.18 -3.69 0.47
N ALA A 155 14.11 -3.12 0.98
CA ALA A 155 12.77 -3.28 0.40
C ALA A 155 12.53 -2.22 -0.66
N THR A 156 12.74 -2.56 -1.92
CA THR A 156 12.58 -1.62 -3.05
C THR A 156 11.14 -1.47 -3.52
N THR A 157 10.26 -2.38 -3.10
CA THR A 157 8.84 -2.39 -3.51
C THR A 157 7.90 -2.68 -2.34
N LEU A 158 6.64 -2.28 -2.51
CA LEU A 158 5.58 -2.62 -1.56
C LEU A 158 5.42 -4.15 -1.40
N LYS A 159 5.67 -4.91 -2.46
CA LYS A 159 5.63 -6.38 -2.43
C LYS A 159 6.68 -6.98 -1.49
N GLU A 160 7.93 -6.45 -1.47
CA GLU A 160 8.96 -6.87 -0.52
C GLU A 160 8.58 -6.56 0.93
N ILE A 161 7.92 -5.42 1.15
CA ILE A 161 7.38 -5.05 2.46
C ILE A 161 6.33 -6.05 2.90
N GLY A 162 5.38 -6.42 2.03
CA GLY A 162 4.39 -7.45 2.32
C GLY A 162 5.01 -8.82 2.66
N ARG A 163 6.10 -9.20 1.98
CA ARG A 163 6.87 -10.43 2.30
C ARG A 163 7.48 -10.41 3.68
N SER A 164 7.90 -9.25 4.14
CA SER A 164 8.67 -9.05 5.37
C SER A 164 7.91 -8.34 6.49
N THR A 165 6.58 -8.37 6.46
CA THR A 165 5.72 -7.81 7.51
C THR A 165 4.88 -8.90 8.14
N ALA A 166 4.90 -9.02 9.47
CA ALA A 166 4.08 -9.97 10.20
C ALA A 166 2.59 -9.68 9.99
N GLY A 167 1.75 -10.73 9.86
CA GLY A 167 0.30 -10.58 9.65
C GLY A 167 -0.12 -10.15 8.25
N VAL A 168 0.83 -9.96 7.32
CA VAL A 168 0.58 -9.70 5.91
C VAL A 168 1.01 -10.90 5.08
N THR A 169 0.15 -11.37 4.17
CA THR A 169 0.48 -12.39 3.18
C THR A 169 0.23 -11.87 1.78
N LEU A 170 0.90 -12.46 0.80
CA LEU A 170 0.73 -12.09 -0.60
C LEU A 170 -0.33 -12.96 -1.27
N GLY A 171 -1.04 -12.40 -2.23
CA GLY A 171 -1.94 -13.09 -3.12
C GLY A 171 -1.44 -13.08 -4.56
N SER A 172 -1.95 -13.99 -5.39
CA SER A 172 -1.72 -13.93 -6.82
C SER A 172 -2.38 -12.69 -7.40
N GLY A 173 -1.69 -12.00 -8.27
CA GLY A 173 -2.19 -10.83 -8.95
C GLY A 173 -3.28 -11.16 -9.97
N GLU A 174 -3.51 -10.23 -10.86
CA GLU A 174 -4.53 -10.31 -11.87
C GLU A 174 -4.36 -11.50 -12.81
N GLY A 175 -5.46 -12.22 -13.07
CA GLY A 175 -5.43 -13.40 -13.95
C GLY A 175 -4.53 -14.54 -13.45
N GLY A 176 -4.09 -14.49 -12.18
CA GLY A 176 -3.13 -15.43 -11.61
C GLY A 176 -1.67 -15.06 -11.84
N ASN A 177 -1.38 -13.97 -12.56
CA ASN A 177 -0.04 -13.44 -12.68
C ASN A 177 0.52 -13.11 -11.28
N ALA A 178 1.81 -13.35 -11.08
CA ALA A 178 2.50 -12.93 -9.85
C ALA A 178 2.76 -11.42 -9.80
N PHE A 179 2.46 -10.70 -10.85
CA PHE A 179 2.59 -9.25 -10.93
C PHE A 179 1.45 -8.55 -10.19
N GLY A 180 1.76 -7.39 -9.61
CA GLY A 180 0.82 -6.57 -8.86
C GLY A 180 0.92 -6.78 -7.35
N ASP A 181 0.50 -5.74 -6.64
CA ASP A 181 0.50 -5.67 -5.19
C ASP A 181 -0.84 -6.16 -4.65
N ARG A 182 -0.95 -7.46 -4.43
CA ARG A 182 -2.11 -8.03 -3.77
C ARG A 182 -1.72 -8.53 -2.39
N PHE A 183 -2.33 -7.95 -1.37
CA PHE A 183 -2.07 -8.27 0.03
C PHE A 183 -3.29 -8.88 0.70
N PHE A 184 -3.02 -9.71 1.71
CA PHE A 184 -3.99 -10.09 2.73
C PHE A 184 -3.48 -9.55 4.06
N ILE A 185 -4.24 -8.66 4.68
CA ILE A 185 -3.94 -8.10 5.99
C ILE A 185 -4.82 -8.80 7.01
N ARG A 186 -4.21 -9.40 8.05
CA ARG A 186 -4.94 -10.25 9.01
C ARG A 186 -5.90 -11.25 8.33
N GLY A 187 -5.50 -11.77 7.15
CA GLY A 187 -6.24 -12.77 6.38
C GLY A 187 -7.37 -12.27 5.48
N PHE A 188 -7.63 -10.97 5.43
CA PHE A 188 -8.59 -10.36 4.50
C PHE A 188 -7.90 -9.79 3.28
N ASP A 189 -8.49 -9.98 2.11
CA ASP A 189 -7.98 -9.41 0.85
C ASP A 189 -8.01 -7.89 0.89
N ALA A 190 -6.88 -7.25 0.64
CA ALA A 190 -6.65 -5.82 0.66
C ALA A 190 -6.06 -5.30 -0.67
N ARG A 191 -6.32 -5.98 -1.80
CA ARG A 191 -5.76 -5.62 -3.12
C ARG A 191 -6.11 -4.20 -3.54
N ASN A 192 -7.30 -3.73 -3.23
CA ASN A 192 -7.80 -2.42 -3.57
C ASN A 192 -7.75 -1.44 -2.38
N ASP A 193 -7.04 -1.81 -1.32
CA ASP A 193 -6.94 -1.04 -0.09
C ASP A 193 -5.54 -0.41 0.06
N VAL A 194 -4.92 -0.09 -1.09
CA VAL A 194 -3.69 0.70 -1.18
C VAL A 194 -4.05 2.17 -1.44
N PHE A 195 -3.39 3.04 -0.71
CA PHE A 195 -3.57 4.49 -0.77
C PHE A 195 -2.22 5.16 -0.95
N ILE A 196 -2.19 6.30 -1.61
CA ILE A 196 -1.04 7.18 -1.69
C ILE A 196 -1.48 8.54 -1.16
N ASP A 197 -0.81 9.04 -0.12
CA ASP A 197 -1.16 10.28 0.60
C ASP A 197 -2.65 10.37 0.99
N GLY A 198 -3.23 9.22 1.39
CA GLY A 198 -4.60 9.10 1.85
C GLY A 198 -5.67 9.02 0.76
N ILE A 199 -5.31 9.06 -0.52
CA ILE A 199 -6.23 8.83 -1.66
C ILE A 199 -6.02 7.41 -2.19
N ARG A 200 -7.12 6.70 -2.47
CA ARG A 200 -7.09 5.33 -3.01
C ARG A 200 -6.38 5.27 -4.36
N ASP A 201 -5.53 4.25 -4.51
CA ASP A 201 -4.82 3.93 -5.73
C ASP A 201 -5.29 2.56 -6.27
N PRO A 202 -6.19 2.53 -7.26
CA PRO A 202 -6.72 1.29 -7.85
C PRO A 202 -5.82 0.71 -8.95
N ALA A 203 -4.63 1.27 -9.19
CA ALA A 203 -3.73 0.78 -10.23
C ALA A 203 -3.28 -0.65 -9.96
N VAL A 204 -3.18 -1.46 -11.01
CA VAL A 204 -2.54 -2.78 -10.96
C VAL A 204 -1.06 -2.62 -11.31
N SER A 205 -0.23 -2.40 -10.29
CA SER A 205 1.20 -2.17 -10.41
C SER A 205 1.96 -2.86 -9.28
N ILE A 206 3.28 -2.94 -9.39
CA ILE A 206 4.19 -3.13 -8.27
C ILE A 206 4.71 -1.74 -7.90
N ARG A 207 4.32 -1.26 -6.74
CA ARG A 207 4.67 0.09 -6.29
C ARG A 207 6.09 0.12 -5.78
N GLU A 208 6.87 0.98 -6.40
CA GLU A 208 8.25 1.28 -6.07
C GLU A 208 8.36 2.19 -4.85
N ASN A 209 9.48 2.08 -4.12
CA ASN A 209 9.72 2.87 -2.91
C ASN A 209 10.63 4.09 -3.13
N PHE A 210 11.15 4.34 -4.33
CA PHE A 210 12.09 5.45 -4.56
C PHE A 210 11.48 6.84 -4.29
N PHE A 211 10.15 6.97 -4.37
CA PHE A 211 9.39 8.19 -4.06
C PHE A 211 8.72 8.17 -2.69
N THR A 212 8.96 7.14 -1.87
CA THR A 212 8.28 6.91 -0.59
C THR A 212 9.11 7.43 0.58
N GLU A 213 8.46 8.13 1.53
CA GLU A 213 9.06 8.57 2.79
C GLU A 213 8.78 7.58 3.92
N GLN A 214 7.54 7.05 3.99
CA GLN A 214 7.15 5.98 4.91
C GLN A 214 5.95 5.21 4.38
N ILE A 215 5.70 4.03 4.93
CA ILE A 215 4.53 3.22 4.65
C ILE A 215 3.79 2.92 5.94
N GLU A 216 2.49 3.14 5.92
CA GLU A 216 1.61 2.97 7.06
C GLU A 216 0.64 1.82 6.79
N ILE A 217 0.64 0.82 7.65
CA ILE A 217 -0.25 -0.35 7.53
C ILE A 217 -1.25 -0.30 8.69
N LEU A 218 -2.47 0.15 8.37
CA LEU A 218 -3.60 0.13 9.30
C LEU A 218 -4.15 -1.29 9.35
N ARG A 219 -4.34 -1.85 10.54
CA ARG A 219 -4.83 -3.21 10.72
C ARG A 219 -6.27 -3.24 11.21
N GLY A 220 -7.06 -4.19 10.71
CA GLY A 220 -8.50 -4.30 10.96
C GLY A 220 -9.33 -3.27 10.18
N PRO A 221 -10.66 -3.35 10.21
CA PRO A 221 -11.57 -2.53 9.44
C PRO A 221 -11.25 -1.03 9.54
N ALA A 222 -11.23 -0.35 8.40
CA ALA A 222 -10.80 1.04 8.30
C ALA A 222 -11.71 1.90 7.39
N SER A 223 -12.91 1.42 7.00
CA SER A 223 -13.76 2.18 6.06
C SER A 223 -14.19 3.55 6.57
N SER A 224 -14.31 3.75 7.88
CA SER A 224 -14.58 5.07 8.44
C SER A 224 -13.46 6.08 8.15
N TYR A 225 -12.21 5.62 8.01
CA TYR A 225 -11.05 6.44 7.70
C TYR A 225 -10.77 6.50 6.19
N ALA A 226 -10.82 5.34 5.51
CA ALA A 226 -10.28 5.14 4.16
C ALA A 226 -11.36 4.86 3.10
N GLY A 227 -12.65 4.82 3.48
CA GLY A 227 -13.74 4.51 2.58
C GLY A 227 -13.93 3.01 2.32
N ARG A 228 -14.71 2.67 1.31
CA ARG A 228 -15.14 1.29 0.98
C ARG A 228 -14.00 0.28 1.03
N GLY A 229 -14.32 -1.01 1.21
CA GLY A 229 -13.34 -2.09 1.33
C GLY A 229 -12.71 -2.15 2.71
N THR A 230 -11.39 -2.20 2.78
CA THR A 230 -10.58 -2.10 4.00
C THR A 230 -10.99 -3.04 5.14
N ALA A 231 -11.38 -4.27 4.78
CA ALA A 231 -11.84 -5.28 5.76
C ALA A 231 -10.71 -5.73 6.70
N GLY A 232 -9.54 -6.01 6.13
CA GLY A 232 -8.33 -6.39 6.87
C GLY A 232 -7.50 -5.21 7.33
N GLY A 233 -7.71 -4.06 6.69
CA GLY A 233 -6.93 -2.85 6.90
C GLY A 233 -6.68 -2.09 5.61
N ALA A 234 -5.72 -1.17 5.66
CA ALA A 234 -5.29 -0.36 4.53
C ALA A 234 -3.78 -0.16 4.56
N ILE A 235 -3.18 0.00 3.40
CA ILE A 235 -1.77 0.38 3.25
C ILE A 235 -1.73 1.79 2.68
N ASN A 236 -1.09 2.73 3.37
CA ASN A 236 -0.89 4.08 2.87
C ASN A 236 0.59 4.34 2.60
N ILE A 237 0.89 4.79 1.40
CA ILE A 237 2.22 5.24 0.97
C ILE A 237 2.27 6.74 1.17
N VAL A 238 3.20 7.21 2.00
CA VAL A 238 3.47 8.64 2.18
C VAL A 238 4.58 9.03 1.21
N THR A 239 4.30 9.96 0.31
CA THR A 239 5.27 10.38 -0.70
C THR A 239 6.30 11.35 -0.14
N LYS A 240 7.49 11.37 -0.74
CA LYS A 240 8.55 12.34 -0.46
C LYS A 240 8.07 13.75 -0.80
N GLN A 241 8.16 14.66 0.17
CA GLN A 241 7.76 16.06 0.05
C GLN A 241 8.99 16.96 0.01
N ALA A 242 8.86 18.12 -0.67
CA ALA A 242 9.88 19.16 -0.61
C ALA A 242 10.00 19.72 0.81
N GLY A 243 11.21 19.64 1.38
CA GLY A 243 11.52 19.98 2.76
C GLY A 243 12.28 21.32 2.89
N ASP A 244 12.59 21.66 4.15
CA ASP A 244 13.25 22.93 4.52
C ASP A 244 14.78 22.89 4.45
N VAL A 245 15.38 21.74 4.11
CA VAL A 245 16.82 21.53 4.16
C VAL A 245 17.34 21.03 2.82
N ASN A 246 18.39 21.69 2.31
CA ASN A 246 19.05 21.28 1.08
C ASN A 246 19.83 19.99 1.28
N PHE A 247 19.61 19.02 0.40
CA PHE A 247 20.41 17.81 0.31
C PHE A 247 20.42 17.24 -1.11
N LYS A 248 21.44 16.45 -1.39
CA LYS A 248 21.55 15.63 -2.59
C LYS A 248 21.99 14.24 -2.15
N ARG A 249 21.28 13.24 -2.58
CA ARG A 249 21.57 11.83 -2.30
C ARG A 249 21.53 11.02 -3.57
N MET A 250 22.49 10.14 -3.73
CA MET A 250 22.52 9.12 -4.76
C MET A 250 22.82 7.76 -4.13
N ASP A 251 21.98 6.78 -4.41
CA ASP A 251 22.25 5.40 -4.04
C ASP A 251 22.52 4.59 -5.30
N THR A 252 23.56 3.75 -5.26
CA THR A 252 23.88 2.80 -6.32
C THR A 252 23.91 1.40 -5.72
N GLU A 253 23.24 0.46 -6.36
CA GLU A 253 23.18 -0.93 -5.94
C GLU A 253 23.61 -1.83 -7.10
N PHE A 254 24.62 -2.67 -6.84
CA PHE A 254 25.07 -3.72 -7.73
C PHE A 254 24.94 -5.07 -7.04
N GLY A 255 24.36 -6.03 -7.74
CA GLY A 255 24.12 -7.34 -7.13
C GLY A 255 24.27 -8.51 -8.08
N THR A 256 24.11 -9.69 -7.51
CA THR A 256 23.87 -10.90 -8.29
C THR A 256 22.63 -10.75 -9.16
N ASP A 257 22.40 -11.69 -10.08
CA ASP A 257 21.25 -11.68 -10.98
C ASP A 257 21.16 -10.39 -11.83
N ARG A 258 22.33 -9.88 -12.27
CA ARG A 258 22.50 -8.69 -13.10
C ARG A 258 21.94 -7.38 -12.50
N THR A 259 21.69 -7.36 -11.20
CA THR A 259 21.12 -6.15 -10.56
C THR A 259 22.05 -4.96 -10.69
N LYS A 260 21.49 -3.90 -11.27
CA LYS A 260 22.06 -2.55 -11.35
C LYS A 260 20.91 -1.59 -11.05
N ARG A 261 20.99 -0.91 -9.92
CA ARG A 261 19.98 0.05 -9.52
C ARG A 261 20.65 1.36 -9.12
N VAL A 262 20.09 2.47 -9.57
CA VAL A 262 20.52 3.82 -9.19
C VAL A 262 19.28 4.60 -8.80
N THR A 263 19.33 5.26 -7.64
CA THR A 263 18.30 6.23 -7.24
C THR A 263 18.94 7.57 -6.95
N LEU A 264 18.20 8.63 -7.26
CA LEU A 264 18.58 10.01 -7.01
C LEU A 264 17.46 10.69 -6.21
N ASP A 265 17.84 11.51 -5.20
CA ASP A 265 16.93 12.30 -4.39
C ASP A 265 17.59 13.65 -4.04
N VAL A 266 17.01 14.73 -4.53
CA VAL A 266 17.55 16.08 -4.40
C VAL A 266 16.47 17.00 -3.86
N ASN A 267 16.71 17.64 -2.73
CA ASN A 267 15.87 18.70 -2.18
C ASN A 267 16.62 20.04 -2.25
N GLN A 268 15.98 21.03 -2.86
CA GLN A 268 16.50 22.37 -3.03
C GLN A 268 15.50 23.38 -2.47
N VAL A 269 15.90 24.07 -1.44
CA VAL A 269 15.22 25.28 -0.94
C VAL A 269 15.65 26.44 -1.84
N VAL A 270 14.71 26.97 -2.60
CA VAL A 270 14.96 28.10 -3.52
C VAL A 270 14.96 29.40 -2.72
N ASP A 271 13.98 29.57 -1.84
CA ASP A 271 13.85 30.64 -0.88
C ASP A 271 13.01 30.16 0.34
N PRO A 272 12.87 30.95 1.41
CA PRO A 272 12.11 30.52 2.61
C PRO A 272 10.66 30.12 2.33
N THR A 273 10.06 30.58 1.22
CA THR A 273 8.67 30.31 0.86
C THR A 273 8.53 29.16 -0.15
N PHE A 274 9.61 28.81 -0.88
CA PHE A 274 9.54 27.86 -1.97
C PHE A 274 10.67 26.83 -1.96
N ALA A 275 10.31 25.56 -2.00
CA ALA A 275 11.24 24.44 -2.11
C ALA A 275 10.79 23.45 -3.19
N VAL A 276 11.76 22.76 -3.76
CA VAL A 276 11.58 21.72 -4.77
C VAL A 276 12.35 20.47 -4.36
N ARG A 277 11.72 19.30 -4.44
CA ARG A 277 12.38 17.99 -4.30
C ARG A 277 12.11 17.16 -5.53
N THR A 278 13.13 16.56 -6.08
CA THR A 278 13.02 15.71 -7.28
C THR A 278 13.94 14.52 -7.15
N GLY A 279 13.60 13.47 -7.83
CA GLY A 279 14.44 12.28 -7.87
C GLY A 279 14.06 11.34 -9.00
N GLY A 280 14.83 10.27 -9.10
CA GLY A 280 14.64 9.29 -10.16
C GLY A 280 15.17 7.92 -9.77
N LEU A 281 14.76 6.94 -10.55
CA LEU A 281 15.12 5.53 -10.44
C LEU A 281 15.50 5.00 -11.80
N PHE A 282 16.55 4.20 -11.85
CA PHE A 282 16.85 3.28 -12.95
C PHE A 282 17.24 1.92 -12.38
N GLN A 283 16.69 0.84 -12.92
CA GLN A 283 17.02 -0.54 -12.57
C GLN A 283 17.03 -1.44 -13.81
N ASP A 284 18.10 -2.26 -13.94
CA ASP A 284 18.23 -3.40 -14.86
C ASP A 284 18.58 -4.63 -14.00
N ALA A 285 17.65 -5.58 -13.88
CA ALA A 285 17.82 -6.71 -12.99
C ALA A 285 17.07 -7.96 -13.49
N ASN A 286 17.53 -9.12 -13.02
CA ASN A 286 16.77 -10.37 -13.09
C ASN A 286 16.22 -10.72 -11.70
N VAL A 287 15.16 -11.52 -11.66
CA VAL A 287 14.66 -12.11 -10.40
C VAL A 287 15.54 -13.26 -9.96
N ALA A 288 16.14 -13.15 -8.78
CA ALA A 288 17.07 -14.14 -8.24
C ALA A 288 16.51 -15.56 -8.23
N GLY A 289 17.21 -16.49 -8.85
CA GLY A 289 16.84 -17.90 -8.93
C GLY A 289 15.66 -18.20 -9.87
N ARG A 290 15.28 -17.29 -10.77
CA ARG A 290 14.28 -17.52 -11.82
C ARG A 290 14.92 -17.30 -13.19
N ASN A 291 14.84 -18.29 -14.08
CA ASN A 291 15.42 -18.18 -15.42
C ASN A 291 14.58 -17.20 -16.26
N TYR A 292 15.24 -16.31 -16.97
CA TYR A 292 14.65 -15.34 -17.91
C TYR A 292 13.74 -14.27 -17.30
N VAL A 293 13.34 -14.37 -16.06
CA VAL A 293 12.47 -13.36 -15.43
C VAL A 293 13.27 -12.10 -15.15
N THR A 294 12.96 -11.03 -15.87
CA THR A 294 13.58 -9.71 -15.74
C THR A 294 12.70 -8.79 -14.92
N ASP A 295 13.32 -7.76 -14.37
CA ASP A 295 12.69 -6.77 -13.49
C ASP A 295 13.33 -5.40 -13.75
N ASP A 296 12.99 -4.80 -14.89
CA ASP A 296 13.54 -3.54 -15.35
C ASP A 296 12.59 -2.40 -14.98
N ARG A 297 13.13 -1.33 -14.41
CA ARG A 297 12.32 -0.24 -13.87
C ARG A 297 13.00 1.10 -14.09
N TRP A 298 12.21 2.11 -14.39
CA TRP A 298 12.64 3.48 -14.30
C TRP A 298 11.49 4.37 -13.79
N GLY A 299 11.82 5.51 -13.24
CA GLY A 299 10.81 6.43 -12.76
C GLY A 299 11.41 7.75 -12.32
N THR A 300 10.55 8.72 -12.11
CA THR A 300 10.91 10.05 -11.60
C THR A 300 9.82 10.58 -10.70
N PHE A 301 10.18 11.44 -9.77
CA PHE A 301 9.22 12.23 -9.00
C PHE A 301 9.63 13.69 -8.92
N LEU A 302 8.63 14.55 -8.76
CA LEU A 302 8.77 15.98 -8.51
C LEU A 302 7.81 16.38 -7.40
N SER A 303 8.30 17.04 -6.38
CA SER A 303 7.49 17.67 -5.34
C SER A 303 7.84 19.13 -5.21
N THR A 304 6.83 20.00 -5.03
CA THR A 304 7.03 21.39 -4.69
C THR A 304 6.31 21.74 -3.40
N ARG A 305 6.86 22.67 -2.66
CA ARG A 305 6.23 23.28 -1.50
C ARG A 305 6.28 24.79 -1.66
N TYR A 306 5.13 25.43 -1.53
CA TYR A 306 4.98 26.88 -1.55
C TYR A 306 4.22 27.36 -0.32
N THR A 307 4.86 28.18 0.47
CA THR A 307 4.33 28.75 1.72
C THR A 307 4.38 30.28 1.66
N PRO A 308 3.44 30.91 0.90
CA PRO A 308 3.44 32.38 0.70
C PRO A 308 3.23 33.15 2.00
N THR A 309 2.57 32.56 2.96
CA THR A 309 2.38 33.08 4.33
C THR A 309 2.52 31.90 5.31
N ASN A 310 2.58 32.20 6.61
CA ASN A 310 2.61 31.19 7.67
C ASN A 310 1.32 30.37 7.75
N ASP A 311 0.23 30.86 7.16
CA ASP A 311 -1.09 30.26 7.23
C ASP A 311 -1.44 29.44 5.98
N ILE A 312 -0.74 29.64 4.87
CA ILE A 312 -0.99 28.97 3.60
C ILE A 312 0.19 28.10 3.22
N LYS A 313 -0.09 26.81 3.00
CA LYS A 313 0.87 25.85 2.46
C LYS A 313 0.26 25.12 1.29
N ILE A 314 0.94 25.16 0.16
CA ILE A 314 0.57 24.45 -1.07
C ILE A 314 1.70 23.46 -1.38
N THR A 315 1.34 22.18 -1.54
CA THR A 315 2.27 21.14 -1.98
C THR A 315 1.76 20.49 -3.26
N THR A 316 2.66 20.20 -4.18
CA THR A 316 2.36 19.42 -5.37
C THR A 316 3.30 18.23 -5.47
N ASN A 317 2.80 17.11 -5.92
CA ASN A 317 3.59 15.92 -6.22
C ASN A 317 3.21 15.40 -7.59
N TYR A 318 4.21 14.97 -8.34
CA TYR A 318 4.06 14.18 -9.56
C TYR A 318 5.00 12.99 -9.49
N VAL A 319 4.52 11.83 -9.86
CA VAL A 319 5.31 10.59 -9.93
C VAL A 319 5.01 9.89 -11.24
N HIS A 320 6.07 9.45 -11.91
CA HIS A 320 6.03 8.55 -13.06
C HIS A 320 6.80 7.28 -12.75
N THR A 321 6.23 6.12 -13.08
CA THR A 321 6.91 4.81 -13.04
C THR A 321 6.64 4.01 -14.29
N ASP A 322 7.68 3.36 -14.82
CA ASP A 322 7.59 2.39 -15.93
C ASP A 322 8.36 1.13 -15.51
N LEU A 323 7.64 0.02 -15.43
CA LEU A 323 8.15 -1.29 -15.08
C LEU A 323 7.95 -2.21 -16.27
N SER A 324 9.02 -2.91 -16.66
CA SER A 324 9.00 -3.86 -17.77
C SER A 324 9.71 -5.16 -17.41
N GLY A 325 9.32 -6.24 -18.06
CA GLY A 325 9.94 -7.54 -17.82
C GLY A 325 9.26 -8.68 -18.54
N LEU A 326 9.65 -9.90 -18.20
CA LEU A 326 8.97 -11.11 -18.61
C LEU A 326 8.07 -11.59 -17.48
N PRO A 327 6.77 -11.83 -17.75
CA PRO A 327 5.83 -12.24 -16.71
C PRO A 327 6.16 -13.65 -16.21
N ASP A 328 6.04 -13.85 -14.89
CA ASP A 328 6.25 -15.15 -14.25
C ASP A 328 4.94 -15.62 -13.60
N PHE A 329 4.29 -16.59 -14.21
CA PHE A 329 3.10 -17.23 -13.65
C PHE A 329 3.43 -18.37 -12.66
N GLY A 330 4.72 -18.52 -12.30
CA GLY A 330 5.17 -19.50 -11.32
C GLY A 330 5.26 -20.93 -11.84
N VAL A 331 4.88 -21.87 -10.99
CA VAL A 331 5.01 -23.32 -11.24
C VAL A 331 3.69 -24.05 -10.93
N PRO A 332 3.39 -25.16 -11.59
CA PRO A 332 2.23 -26.00 -11.28
C PRO A 332 2.32 -26.60 -9.87
N TYR A 333 1.19 -27.11 -9.41
CA TYR A 333 1.05 -27.79 -8.14
C TYR A 333 0.94 -29.31 -8.32
N TYR A 334 1.73 -30.09 -7.59
CA TYR A 334 1.66 -31.55 -7.55
C TYR A 334 0.62 -31.98 -6.53
N LYS A 335 -0.62 -32.23 -7.01
CA LYS A 335 -1.77 -32.52 -6.15
C LYS A 335 -1.63 -33.80 -5.33
N GLN A 336 -1.10 -34.88 -5.92
CA GLN A 336 -0.94 -36.16 -5.23
C GLN A 336 0.05 -36.10 -4.06
N GLY A 337 1.09 -35.25 -4.17
CA GLY A 337 2.05 -34.99 -3.11
C GLY A 337 1.70 -33.82 -2.21
N ASN A 338 0.66 -33.07 -2.53
CA ASN A 338 0.21 -31.85 -1.84
C ASN A 338 1.33 -30.80 -1.67
N VAL A 339 2.15 -30.61 -2.70
CA VAL A 339 3.27 -29.68 -2.72
C VAL A 339 3.43 -29.03 -4.10
N PRO A 340 4.07 -27.85 -4.21
CA PRO A 340 4.52 -27.32 -5.49
C PRO A 340 5.49 -28.28 -6.18
N VAL A 341 5.48 -28.36 -7.51
CA VAL A 341 6.37 -29.27 -8.26
C VAL A 341 7.85 -29.03 -7.99
N THR A 342 8.25 -27.81 -7.64
CA THR A 342 9.64 -27.49 -7.24
C THR A 342 10.02 -28.10 -5.90
N SER A 343 9.10 -28.37 -5.00
CA SER A 343 9.34 -29.14 -3.78
C SER A 343 9.48 -30.65 -4.06
N ALA A 344 9.07 -31.09 -5.24
CA ALA A 344 9.16 -32.49 -5.67
C ALA A 344 10.35 -32.77 -6.64
N GLY A 345 11.26 -31.81 -6.82
CA GLY A 345 12.50 -32.00 -7.61
C GLY A 345 12.56 -31.24 -8.95
N ILE A 346 11.52 -30.51 -9.34
CA ILE A 346 11.59 -29.61 -10.50
C ILE A 346 12.50 -28.42 -10.14
N PRO A 347 13.39 -27.99 -11.03
CA PRO A 347 14.31 -26.88 -10.76
C PRO A 347 13.58 -25.59 -10.38
N ARG A 348 14.07 -24.87 -9.35
CA ARG A 348 13.52 -23.57 -8.91
C ARG A 348 13.45 -22.54 -10.04
N GLY A 349 14.47 -22.55 -10.93
CA GLY A 349 14.58 -21.63 -12.04
C GLY A 349 13.61 -21.89 -13.19
N ALA A 350 12.87 -23.00 -13.21
CA ALA A 350 12.00 -23.36 -14.32
C ALA A 350 10.96 -22.25 -14.58
N TRP A 351 11.00 -21.67 -15.76
CA TRP A 351 10.09 -20.65 -16.26
C TRP A 351 9.39 -21.19 -17.51
N TYR A 352 8.12 -20.95 -17.69
CA TYR A 352 7.32 -21.61 -18.71
C TYR A 352 6.85 -20.66 -19.82
N GLY A 353 7.38 -19.45 -19.86
CA GLY A 353 7.08 -18.46 -20.87
C GLY A 353 7.80 -18.69 -22.19
N PHE A 354 7.47 -17.86 -23.18
CA PHE A 354 8.08 -17.86 -24.50
C PHE A 354 8.75 -16.51 -24.79
N LEU A 355 10.08 -16.51 -24.99
CA LEU A 355 10.91 -15.33 -25.20
C LEU A 355 10.53 -14.51 -26.45
N ASN A 356 9.90 -15.15 -27.43
CA ASN A 356 9.50 -14.52 -28.69
C ASN A 356 8.04 -14.03 -28.69
N ARG A 357 7.31 -14.17 -27.56
CA ARG A 357 5.91 -13.74 -27.46
C ARG A 357 5.64 -12.96 -26.16
N ASP A 358 6.13 -13.48 -25.02
CA ASP A 358 5.73 -12.99 -23.70
C ASP A 358 6.42 -11.66 -23.39
N PHE A 359 5.67 -10.74 -22.82
CA PHE A 359 6.14 -9.45 -22.34
C PHE A 359 5.21 -8.92 -21.25
N GLN A 360 5.71 -7.99 -20.46
CA GLN A 360 4.93 -7.27 -19.46
C GLN A 360 5.42 -5.84 -19.33
N THR A 361 4.49 -4.90 -19.29
CA THR A 361 4.74 -3.48 -19.01
C THR A 361 3.67 -2.96 -18.08
N ALA A 362 4.08 -2.20 -17.07
CA ALA A 362 3.18 -1.45 -16.22
C ALA A 362 3.69 -0.02 -16.10
N ARG A 363 2.81 0.93 -16.36
CA ARG A 363 3.08 2.37 -16.22
C ARG A 363 2.10 3.00 -15.28
N GLN A 364 2.57 3.95 -14.50
CA GLN A 364 1.69 4.73 -13.64
C GLN A 364 2.19 6.17 -13.59
N ASP A 365 1.26 7.08 -13.82
CA ASP A 365 1.43 8.52 -13.69
C ASP A 365 0.40 9.05 -12.70
N PHE A 366 0.82 9.74 -11.67
CA PHE A 366 -0.11 10.45 -10.81
C PHE A 366 0.43 11.80 -10.37
N GLY A 367 -0.50 12.76 -10.25
CA GLY A 367 -0.22 14.07 -9.72
C GLY A 367 -1.20 14.43 -8.60
N THR A 368 -0.68 14.97 -7.50
CA THR A 368 -1.48 15.41 -6.35
C THR A 368 -1.14 16.87 -6.02
N ALA A 369 -2.14 17.70 -5.83
CA ALA A 369 -2.01 19.04 -5.28
C ALA A 369 -2.78 19.14 -3.97
N THR A 370 -2.14 19.65 -2.92
CA THR A 370 -2.74 19.84 -1.59
C THR A 370 -2.56 21.30 -1.19
N ALA A 371 -3.65 21.95 -0.81
CA ALA A 371 -3.65 23.28 -0.23
C ALA A 371 -4.15 23.20 1.22
N GLU A 372 -3.35 23.70 2.15
CA GLU A 372 -3.69 23.83 3.57
C GLU A 372 -3.80 25.33 3.89
N TYR A 373 -4.89 25.71 4.54
CA TYR A 373 -5.13 27.06 5.01
C TYR A 373 -5.50 27.07 6.50
N LYS A 374 -4.65 27.63 7.32
CA LYS A 374 -4.91 27.89 8.73
C LYS A 374 -5.73 29.17 8.83
N VAL A 375 -7.05 29.04 8.96
CA VAL A 375 -7.95 30.21 9.14
C VAL A 375 -7.62 30.93 10.44
N ASN A 376 -7.31 30.15 11.48
CA ASN A 376 -6.81 30.58 12.79
C ASN A 376 -6.26 29.36 13.54
N GLU A 377 -5.87 29.53 14.81
CA GLU A 377 -5.31 28.44 15.64
C GLU A 377 -6.28 27.26 15.85
N ALA A 378 -7.60 27.51 15.71
CA ALA A 378 -8.63 26.52 15.93
C ALA A 378 -9.10 25.84 14.64
N ILE A 379 -8.92 26.44 13.47
CA ILE A 379 -9.53 25.98 12.21
C ILE A 379 -8.46 25.87 11.12
N THR A 380 -8.32 24.68 10.55
CA THR A 380 -7.53 24.41 9.35
C THR A 380 -8.41 23.81 8.27
N LEU A 381 -8.33 24.36 7.08
CA LEU A 381 -8.97 23.84 5.87
C LEU A 381 -7.92 23.18 5.00
N THR A 382 -8.21 21.97 4.51
CA THR A 382 -7.33 21.23 3.61
C THR A 382 -8.13 20.83 2.37
N SER A 383 -7.61 21.14 1.19
CA SER A 383 -8.15 20.68 -0.08
C SER A 383 -7.09 19.91 -0.84
N LYS A 384 -7.45 18.72 -1.30
CA LYS A 384 -6.55 17.81 -2.04
C LYS A 384 -7.23 17.38 -3.34
N VAL A 385 -6.48 17.46 -4.43
CA VAL A 385 -6.90 17.03 -5.77
C VAL A 385 -5.86 16.07 -6.32
N ARG A 386 -6.29 14.96 -6.90
CA ARG A 386 -5.42 13.97 -7.54
C ARG A 386 -5.95 13.56 -8.90
N GLY A 387 -5.08 13.50 -9.88
CA GLY A 387 -5.27 12.85 -11.17
C GLY A 387 -4.29 11.69 -11.32
N GLU A 388 -4.75 10.59 -11.89
CA GLU A 388 -3.92 9.40 -12.11
C GLU A 388 -4.29 8.71 -13.41
N HIS A 389 -3.28 8.20 -14.11
CA HIS A 389 -3.40 7.28 -15.24
C HIS A 389 -2.47 6.10 -15.04
N SER A 390 -2.95 4.87 -15.23
CA SER A 390 -2.11 3.69 -15.22
C SER A 390 -2.44 2.73 -16.36
N LEU A 391 -1.42 1.98 -16.79
CA LEU A 391 -1.47 0.96 -17.82
C LEU A 391 -0.82 -0.32 -17.31
N LEU A 392 -1.54 -1.44 -17.41
CA LEU A 392 -0.97 -2.79 -17.34
C LEU A 392 -1.16 -3.46 -18.69
N ASN A 393 -0.07 -3.90 -19.31
CA ASN A 393 -0.08 -4.57 -20.61
C ASN A 393 0.82 -5.80 -20.57
N TYR A 394 0.27 -6.99 -20.79
CA TYR A 394 1.06 -8.21 -20.85
C TYR A 394 0.46 -9.29 -21.75
N ILE A 395 1.36 -10.12 -22.27
CA ILE A 395 1.11 -11.47 -22.75
C ILE A 395 2.06 -12.38 -21.96
N GLY A 396 1.53 -13.47 -21.39
CA GLY A 396 2.30 -14.41 -20.59
C GLY A 396 1.79 -15.82 -20.72
N THR A 397 2.50 -16.75 -20.13
CA THR A 397 2.21 -18.19 -20.20
C THR A 397 1.97 -18.75 -18.81
N LEU A 398 0.78 -19.29 -18.58
CA LEU A 398 0.35 -19.96 -17.37
C LEU A 398 0.61 -21.46 -17.47
N PRO A 399 1.51 -22.06 -16.67
CA PRO A 399 1.67 -23.51 -16.56
C PRO A 399 0.57 -24.08 -15.65
N GLN A 400 -0.25 -24.95 -16.19
CA GLN A 400 -1.36 -25.57 -15.45
C GLN A 400 -1.49 -27.06 -15.78
N SER A 401 -2.36 -27.78 -15.06
CA SER A 401 -2.69 -29.18 -15.32
C SER A 401 -1.46 -30.10 -15.39
N ALA A 402 -0.64 -30.07 -14.34
CA ALA A 402 0.55 -30.92 -14.28
C ALA A 402 0.19 -32.41 -14.41
N VAL A 403 0.86 -33.11 -15.31
CA VAL A 403 0.81 -34.57 -15.47
C VAL A 403 2.02 -35.15 -14.74
N THR A 404 1.75 -35.78 -13.60
CA THR A 404 2.75 -36.24 -12.63
C THR A 404 2.67 -37.76 -12.40
N THR A 405 2.29 -38.53 -13.43
CA THR A 405 2.13 -39.98 -13.36
C THR A 405 3.46 -40.74 -13.35
N SER A 406 4.53 -40.15 -13.89
CA SER A 406 5.87 -40.72 -13.83
C SER A 406 6.45 -40.68 -12.42
N LEU A 407 7.14 -41.72 -11.99
CA LEU A 407 7.93 -41.73 -10.76
C LEU A 407 9.16 -40.81 -10.83
N ASN A 408 9.61 -40.50 -12.03
CA ASN A 408 10.70 -39.52 -12.26
C ASN A 408 10.11 -38.14 -12.53
N PRO A 409 10.27 -37.14 -11.62
CA PRO A 409 9.77 -35.80 -11.79
C PRO A 409 10.32 -35.06 -13.04
N LEU A 410 11.50 -35.42 -13.53
CA LEU A 410 12.10 -34.85 -14.74
C LEU A 410 11.33 -35.17 -16.01
N LEU A 411 10.41 -36.18 -15.97
CA LEU A 411 9.52 -36.54 -17.06
C LEU A 411 8.11 -35.93 -16.91
N TRP A 412 7.87 -35.14 -15.87
CA TRP A 412 6.57 -34.50 -15.68
C TRP A 412 6.35 -33.42 -16.72
N THR A 413 5.10 -33.26 -17.08
CA THR A 413 4.68 -32.26 -18.08
C THR A 413 3.53 -31.40 -17.55
N ALA A 414 3.29 -30.29 -18.21
CA ALA A 414 2.13 -29.43 -17.94
C ALA A 414 1.51 -28.94 -19.25
N THR A 415 0.38 -28.28 -19.13
CA THR A 415 -0.23 -27.52 -20.18
C THR A 415 0.14 -26.05 -20.00
N ALA A 416 0.72 -25.42 -21.01
CA ALA A 416 1.02 -24.00 -21.06
C ALA A 416 -0.12 -23.26 -21.77
N SER A 417 -0.80 -22.35 -21.07
CA SER A 417 -1.93 -21.57 -21.59
C SER A 417 -1.55 -20.09 -21.68
N ALA A 418 -1.87 -19.45 -22.81
CA ALA A 418 -1.65 -18.02 -22.96
C ALA A 418 -2.61 -17.24 -22.07
N GLN A 419 -2.08 -16.23 -21.41
CA GLN A 419 -2.81 -15.24 -20.63
C GLN A 419 -2.43 -13.85 -21.13
N SER A 420 -3.38 -12.94 -21.18
CA SER A 420 -3.10 -11.58 -21.60
C SER A 420 -4.05 -10.57 -20.99
N ARG A 421 -3.58 -9.35 -20.88
CA ARG A 421 -4.38 -8.21 -20.44
C ARG A 421 -3.80 -6.91 -21.00
N TYR A 422 -4.70 -6.03 -21.37
CA TYR A 422 -4.45 -4.62 -21.62
C TYR A 422 -5.45 -3.84 -20.78
N GLN A 423 -4.98 -3.24 -19.69
CA GLN A 423 -5.85 -2.54 -18.74
C GLN A 423 -5.36 -1.11 -18.56
N THR A 424 -6.27 -0.16 -18.70
CA THR A 424 -6.05 1.23 -18.32
C THR A 424 -6.95 1.60 -17.15
N VAL A 425 -6.44 2.45 -16.26
CA VAL A 425 -7.18 3.02 -15.13
C VAL A 425 -6.93 4.51 -15.11
N ASP A 426 -8.01 5.29 -15.14
CA ASP A 426 -8.00 6.73 -14.96
C ASP A 426 -8.72 7.08 -13.67
N VAL A 427 -8.09 7.88 -12.79
CA VAL A 427 -8.65 8.31 -11.52
C VAL A 427 -8.67 9.83 -11.44
N TRP A 428 -9.77 10.34 -10.93
CA TRP A 428 -9.89 11.72 -10.47
C TRP A 428 -10.44 11.70 -9.05
N ALA A 429 -9.76 12.36 -8.13
CA ALA A 429 -10.19 12.46 -6.74
C ALA A 429 -10.08 13.90 -6.24
N ASN A 430 -11.06 14.32 -5.44
CA ASN A 430 -11.05 15.56 -4.70
C ASN A 430 -11.50 15.30 -3.25
N GLN A 431 -10.69 15.70 -2.29
CA GLN A 431 -10.95 15.57 -0.86
C GLN A 431 -10.82 16.95 -0.21
N ASN A 432 -11.84 17.35 0.55
CA ASN A 432 -11.85 18.59 1.30
C ASN A 432 -12.15 18.30 2.75
N GLU A 433 -11.32 18.81 3.65
CA GLU A 433 -11.40 18.59 5.10
C GLU A 433 -11.37 19.92 5.83
N ALA A 434 -12.17 20.03 6.89
CA ALA A 434 -12.09 21.10 7.87
C ALA A 434 -11.76 20.48 9.22
N THR A 435 -10.62 20.86 9.78
CA THR A 435 -10.17 20.42 11.11
C THR A 435 -10.43 21.51 12.11
N PHE A 436 -11.11 21.17 13.20
CA PHE A 436 -11.44 22.05 14.31
C PHE A 436 -10.74 21.60 15.58
N LYS A 437 -10.01 22.51 16.23
CA LYS A 437 -9.40 22.29 17.55
C LYS A 437 -10.18 23.11 18.57
N LEU A 438 -10.86 22.46 19.49
CA LEU A 438 -11.76 23.08 20.46
C LEU A 438 -11.34 22.63 21.88
N ASP A 439 -11.61 23.45 22.89
CA ASP A 439 -11.49 23.09 24.30
C ASP A 439 -12.86 23.31 24.98
N THR A 440 -13.43 22.24 25.51
CA THR A 440 -14.73 22.26 26.19
C THR A 440 -14.56 21.86 27.67
N GLY A 441 -14.09 22.80 28.48
CA GLY A 441 -13.94 22.57 29.91
C GLY A 441 -12.82 21.62 30.32
N GLY A 442 -11.68 21.65 29.60
CA GLY A 442 -10.50 20.82 29.83
C GLY A 442 -10.46 19.55 29.00
N ILE A 443 -11.42 19.34 28.11
CA ILE A 443 -11.37 18.29 27.07
C ILE A 443 -10.95 18.96 25.76
N LYS A 444 -9.83 18.52 25.21
CA LYS A 444 -9.34 18.98 23.91
C LYS A 444 -9.94 18.12 22.83
N HIS A 445 -10.68 18.74 21.93
CA HIS A 445 -11.26 18.09 20.76
C HIS A 445 -10.43 18.40 19.52
N THR A 446 -10.20 17.39 18.68
CA THR A 446 -9.78 17.56 17.30
C THR A 446 -10.82 16.90 16.42
N ALA A 447 -11.74 17.73 15.91
CA ALA A 447 -12.84 17.30 15.06
C ALA A 447 -12.46 17.51 13.58
N VAL A 448 -12.72 16.51 12.74
CA VAL A 448 -12.49 16.57 11.28
C VAL A 448 -13.81 16.31 10.57
N PHE A 449 -14.21 17.23 9.71
CA PHE A 449 -15.33 17.07 8.79
C PHE A 449 -14.78 17.04 7.37
N GLY A 450 -15.21 16.08 6.58
CA GLY A 450 -14.72 15.96 5.23
C GLY A 450 -15.77 15.55 4.22
N VAL A 451 -15.52 15.97 2.98
CA VAL A 451 -16.23 15.52 1.78
C VAL A 451 -15.21 15.02 0.78
N GLU A 452 -15.52 13.92 0.11
CA GLU A 452 -14.65 13.32 -0.89
C GLU A 452 -15.46 12.88 -2.11
N TYR A 453 -14.91 13.15 -3.27
CA TYR A 453 -15.41 12.66 -4.54
C TYR A 453 -14.31 11.89 -5.25
N THR A 454 -14.61 10.67 -5.72
CA THR A 454 -13.71 9.90 -6.58
C THR A 454 -14.44 9.42 -7.81
N ASN A 455 -13.76 9.48 -8.95
CA ASN A 455 -14.18 8.89 -10.22
C ASN A 455 -13.07 7.98 -10.71
N GLU A 456 -13.40 6.71 -10.94
CA GLU A 456 -12.47 5.69 -11.44
C GLU A 456 -13.02 5.13 -12.74
N ASN A 457 -12.25 5.21 -13.84
CA ASN A 457 -12.61 4.66 -15.13
C ASN A 457 -11.60 3.57 -15.50
N ILE A 458 -12.07 2.35 -15.68
CA ILE A 458 -11.24 1.18 -15.93
C ILE A 458 -11.66 0.56 -17.24
N SER A 459 -10.70 0.30 -18.12
CA SER A 459 -10.90 -0.41 -19.39
C SER A 459 -10.00 -1.64 -19.43
N ILE A 460 -10.57 -2.81 -19.67
CA ILE A 460 -9.87 -4.09 -19.69
C ILE A 460 -10.13 -4.77 -21.02
N ASP A 461 -9.10 -4.93 -21.82
CA ASP A 461 -9.08 -5.72 -23.05
C ASP A 461 -8.08 -6.88 -22.92
N ARG A 462 -8.07 -7.76 -23.88
CA ARG A 462 -7.15 -8.88 -23.99
C ARG A 462 -6.68 -9.05 -25.43
N TYR A 463 -5.63 -9.80 -25.61
CA TYR A 463 -5.13 -10.13 -26.93
C TYR A 463 -5.86 -11.34 -27.51
N SER A 464 -6.15 -11.28 -28.80
CA SER A 464 -6.53 -12.38 -29.69
C SER A 464 -5.30 -12.85 -30.48
N GLY A 465 -5.42 -13.95 -31.20
CA GLY A 465 -4.35 -14.50 -32.03
C GLY A 465 -3.21 -15.17 -31.26
N LEU A 466 -3.37 -15.40 -29.95
CA LEU A 466 -2.33 -16.01 -29.10
C LEU A 466 -2.12 -17.49 -29.35
N SER A 467 -3.08 -18.14 -30.02
CA SER A 467 -3.11 -19.58 -30.30
C SER A 467 -2.89 -19.94 -31.75
N SER A 468 -2.85 -18.95 -32.63
CA SER A 468 -3.26 -19.15 -34.03
C SER A 468 -2.19 -19.72 -34.86
N GLU A 469 -1.15 -20.19 -34.73
CA GLU A 469 -0.28 -20.66 -35.79
C GLU A 469 0.78 -21.70 -35.43
N ALA A 470 0.67 -22.30 -34.34
CA ALA A 470 1.49 -23.47 -34.19
C ALA A 470 0.82 -24.58 -35.01
N ALA A 471 1.17 -24.58 -36.24
CA ALA A 471 0.86 -25.69 -37.15
C ALA A 471 1.44 -26.98 -36.58
N GLY A 472 0.68 -27.68 -35.81
CA GLY A 472 1.02 -28.99 -35.27
C GLY A 472 0.06 -29.39 -34.17
N ALA A 473 -0.05 -30.66 -33.90
CA ALA A 473 -0.95 -31.30 -32.94
C ALA A 473 -0.77 -30.87 -31.45
N ALA A 474 0.13 -29.93 -31.18
CA ALA A 474 0.45 -29.47 -29.84
C ALA A 474 -0.51 -28.40 -29.30
N PHE A 475 -1.26 -27.69 -30.15
CA PHE A 475 -2.21 -26.67 -29.69
C PHE A 475 -3.64 -27.21 -29.61
N THR A 476 -4.28 -26.96 -28.50
CA THR A 476 -5.74 -27.16 -28.39
C THR A 476 -6.46 -25.97 -29.04
N SER A 477 -7.74 -26.12 -29.32
CA SER A 477 -8.62 -25.05 -29.83
C SER A 477 -8.66 -23.82 -28.90
N SER A 478 -8.24 -23.97 -27.65
CA SER A 478 -8.15 -22.90 -26.64
C SER A 478 -6.77 -22.21 -26.58
N GLY A 479 -5.83 -22.57 -27.48
CA GLY A 479 -4.48 -22.01 -27.48
C GLY A 479 -3.55 -22.54 -26.39
N ALA A 480 -3.89 -23.63 -25.77
CA ALA A 480 -3.05 -24.28 -24.78
C ALA A 480 -2.14 -25.31 -25.42
N ILE A 481 -0.87 -25.33 -25.00
CA ILE A 481 0.15 -26.29 -25.44
C ILE A 481 0.25 -27.36 -24.37
N SER A 482 -0.03 -28.62 -24.73
CA SER A 482 0.11 -29.78 -23.85
C SER A 482 1.51 -30.38 -23.94
N GLY A 483 1.89 -31.13 -22.90
CA GLY A 483 3.17 -31.89 -22.89
C GLY A 483 4.43 -31.05 -22.69
N VAL A 484 4.30 -29.82 -22.21
CA VAL A 484 5.48 -29.00 -21.87
C VAL A 484 6.22 -29.64 -20.69
N ASN A 485 7.50 -29.99 -20.90
CA ASN A 485 8.30 -30.60 -19.84
C ASN A 485 8.57 -29.62 -18.70
N LEU A 486 8.31 -30.05 -17.45
CA LEU A 486 8.42 -29.19 -16.28
C LEU A 486 9.88 -28.90 -15.88
N ALA A 487 10.79 -29.86 -16.07
CA ALA A 487 12.19 -29.71 -15.70
C ALA A 487 13.03 -28.96 -16.75
N SER A 488 12.62 -29.09 -18.02
CA SER A 488 13.32 -28.48 -19.17
C SER A 488 12.29 -27.88 -20.15
N PRO A 489 11.65 -26.75 -19.78
CA PRO A 489 10.69 -26.11 -20.65
C PRO A 489 11.33 -25.57 -21.94
N GLN A 490 10.55 -25.51 -23.01
CA GLN A 490 10.96 -24.90 -24.26
C GLN A 490 10.64 -23.40 -24.21
N TYR A 491 11.65 -22.55 -24.35
CA TYR A 491 11.52 -21.09 -24.19
C TYR A 491 11.30 -20.32 -25.51
N THR A 492 11.44 -20.99 -26.63
CA THR A 492 11.20 -20.41 -27.95
C THR A 492 10.34 -21.34 -28.78
N TRP A 493 9.42 -20.78 -29.54
CA TRP A 493 8.58 -21.56 -30.43
C TRP A 493 9.16 -21.57 -31.85
N ILE A 494 9.31 -22.74 -32.46
CA ILE A 494 10.05 -22.93 -33.72
C ILE A 494 9.28 -22.32 -34.90
N ASN A 495 7.96 -22.46 -34.92
CA ASN A 495 7.10 -22.01 -36.03
C ASN A 495 6.52 -20.59 -35.84
N GLY A 496 6.91 -19.90 -34.77
CA GLY A 496 6.36 -18.59 -34.42
C GLY A 496 4.95 -18.65 -33.85
N PHE A 497 4.53 -17.51 -33.30
CA PHE A 497 3.15 -17.27 -32.93
C PHE A 497 2.50 -16.38 -34.00
N GLY A 498 1.18 -16.41 -34.12
CA GLY A 498 0.45 -15.41 -34.87
C GLY A 498 0.75 -13.99 -34.37
N THR A 499 0.32 -12.99 -35.10
CA THR A 499 0.46 -11.60 -34.65
C THR A 499 -0.62 -11.28 -33.61
N PRO A 500 -0.28 -11.18 -32.32
CA PRO A 500 -1.27 -10.82 -31.29
C PRO A 500 -1.85 -9.44 -31.57
N SER A 501 -3.18 -9.32 -31.49
CA SER A 501 -3.87 -8.04 -31.58
C SER A 501 -4.91 -7.92 -30.48
N LEU A 502 -5.15 -6.70 -30.01
CA LEU A 502 -6.23 -6.45 -29.05
C LEU A 502 -7.58 -6.83 -29.67
N THR A 503 -8.50 -7.35 -28.85
CA THR A 503 -9.83 -7.74 -29.35
C THR A 503 -10.65 -6.54 -29.80
N GLY A 504 -10.35 -5.33 -29.33
CA GLY A 504 -11.10 -4.10 -29.58
C GLY A 504 -12.46 -4.08 -28.85
N ASN A 505 -12.70 -5.04 -27.96
CA ASN A 505 -13.96 -5.22 -27.24
C ASN A 505 -13.73 -5.17 -25.71
N PRO A 506 -13.22 -4.04 -25.17
CA PRO A 506 -12.91 -3.95 -23.76
C PRO A 506 -14.16 -4.02 -22.88
N THR A 507 -14.02 -4.62 -21.72
CA THR A 507 -14.94 -4.42 -20.60
C THR A 507 -14.57 -3.10 -19.94
N ARG A 508 -15.54 -2.20 -19.81
CA ARG A 508 -15.35 -0.90 -19.14
C ARG A 508 -16.11 -0.86 -17.84
N TYR A 509 -15.46 -0.32 -16.83
CA TYR A 509 -16.07 -0.01 -15.54
C TYR A 509 -15.94 1.48 -15.27
N GLY A 510 -17.03 2.08 -14.78
CA GLY A 510 -17.01 3.43 -14.22
C GLY A 510 -17.46 3.36 -12.77
N VAL A 511 -16.70 3.93 -11.86
CA VAL A 511 -17.03 4.00 -10.44
C VAL A 511 -17.01 5.45 -9.99
N ASN A 512 -18.11 5.89 -9.41
CA ASN A 512 -18.22 7.19 -8.75
C ASN A 512 -18.53 6.96 -7.27
N THR A 513 -17.73 7.57 -6.39
CA THR A 513 -17.99 7.53 -4.95
C THR A 513 -18.08 8.96 -4.42
N ASN A 514 -19.20 9.28 -3.78
CA ASN A 514 -19.42 10.52 -3.04
C ASN A 514 -19.41 10.20 -1.56
N SER A 515 -18.58 10.88 -0.79
CA SER A 515 -18.40 10.55 0.61
C SER A 515 -18.54 11.78 1.48
N VAL A 516 -19.13 11.58 2.66
CA VAL A 516 -19.18 12.57 3.74
C VAL A 516 -18.77 11.87 5.03
N TYR A 517 -17.93 12.49 5.84
CA TYR A 517 -17.50 11.94 7.10
C TYR A 517 -17.29 13.00 8.16
N ALA A 518 -17.43 12.56 9.40
CA ALA A 518 -17.13 13.32 10.59
C ALA A 518 -16.41 12.43 11.59
N MET A 519 -15.37 12.98 12.21
CA MET A 519 -14.58 12.30 13.23
C MET A 519 -14.25 13.29 14.33
N ASP A 520 -14.21 12.81 15.58
CA ASP A 520 -13.70 13.59 16.71
C ASP A 520 -12.77 12.74 17.57
N THR A 521 -11.73 13.39 18.04
CA THR A 521 -10.83 12.85 19.06
C THR A 521 -10.87 13.78 20.26
N ALA A 522 -11.51 13.33 21.31
CA ALA A 522 -11.67 14.05 22.57
C ALA A 522 -10.62 13.57 23.58
N ASN A 523 -9.67 14.42 23.92
CA ASN A 523 -8.56 14.12 24.83
C ASN A 523 -8.76 14.86 26.16
N TRP A 524 -9.04 14.11 27.23
CA TRP A 524 -9.16 14.63 28.57
C TRP A 524 -7.85 14.44 29.33
N GLN A 525 -7.10 15.55 29.43
CA GLN A 525 -5.84 15.68 30.21
C GLN A 525 -4.79 14.61 29.90
N ASP A 526 -4.74 14.14 28.67
CA ASP A 526 -3.86 13.04 28.22
C ASP A 526 -3.99 11.74 29.04
N THR A 527 -5.14 11.57 29.71
CA THR A 527 -5.44 10.40 30.57
C THR A 527 -6.52 9.52 29.95
N ILE A 528 -7.60 10.14 29.47
CA ILE A 528 -8.67 9.45 28.76
C ILE A 528 -8.84 10.10 27.39
N ILE A 529 -8.76 9.28 26.34
CA ILE A 529 -8.94 9.74 24.99
C ILE A 529 -10.04 8.91 24.35
N VAL A 530 -11.05 9.57 23.79
CA VAL A 530 -12.15 8.96 23.06
C VAL A 530 -12.03 9.39 21.61
N ASN A 531 -11.97 8.41 20.71
CA ASN A 531 -12.01 8.63 19.27
C ASN A 531 -13.31 8.05 18.71
N GLY A 532 -14.01 8.79 17.85
CA GLY A 532 -15.20 8.33 17.18
C GLY A 532 -15.34 8.92 15.80
N GLY A 533 -15.91 8.15 14.88
CA GLY A 533 -16.10 8.62 13.52
C GLY A 533 -17.20 7.88 12.80
N VAL A 534 -17.84 8.58 11.86
CA VAL A 534 -18.82 8.03 10.92
C VAL A 534 -18.50 8.50 9.51
N ARG A 535 -18.67 7.61 8.55
CA ARG A 535 -18.53 7.90 7.12
C ARG A 535 -19.67 7.27 6.34
N TYR A 536 -20.23 8.05 5.45
CA TYR A 536 -21.15 7.61 4.40
C TYR A 536 -20.42 7.64 3.06
N ASP A 537 -20.54 6.57 2.28
CA ASP A 537 -20.09 6.47 0.91
C ASP A 537 -21.27 6.08 0.01
N GLY A 538 -21.70 6.99 -0.89
CA GLY A 538 -22.61 6.68 -1.98
C GLY A 538 -21.81 6.12 -3.16
N TYR A 539 -21.79 4.79 -3.29
CA TYR A 539 -21.02 4.07 -4.31
C TYR A 539 -21.89 3.76 -5.51
N ASN A 540 -21.47 4.24 -6.69
CA ASN A 540 -22.16 4.00 -7.96
C ASN A 540 -21.17 3.36 -8.93
N MET A 541 -21.49 2.16 -9.41
CA MET A 541 -20.69 1.41 -10.36
C MET A 541 -21.48 1.11 -11.62
N SER A 542 -20.85 1.24 -12.76
CA SER A 542 -21.34 0.73 -14.05
C SER A 542 -20.32 -0.22 -14.66
N SER A 543 -20.79 -1.27 -15.29
CA SER A 543 -19.98 -2.18 -16.11
C SER A 543 -20.61 -2.28 -17.48
N SER A 544 -19.82 -2.17 -18.53
CA SER A 544 -20.25 -2.31 -19.91
C SER A 544 -19.33 -3.20 -20.72
N THR A 545 -19.95 -4.10 -21.48
CA THR A 545 -19.33 -4.86 -22.57
C THR A 545 -20.09 -4.57 -23.86
N ASN A 546 -19.63 -5.06 -24.99
CA ASN A 546 -20.39 -4.93 -26.24
C ASN A 546 -21.78 -5.62 -26.19
N ALA A 547 -21.97 -6.56 -25.25
CA ALA A 547 -23.19 -7.39 -25.15
C ALA A 547 -24.10 -7.02 -23.96
N ALA A 548 -23.58 -6.34 -22.94
CA ALA A 548 -24.31 -6.10 -21.69
C ALA A 548 -23.89 -4.79 -21.00
N TYR A 549 -24.84 -4.17 -20.32
CA TYR A 549 -24.65 -3.04 -19.43
C TYR A 549 -25.25 -3.34 -18.07
N LEU A 550 -24.47 -3.14 -17.02
CA LEU A 550 -24.88 -3.31 -15.62
C LEU A 550 -24.64 -2.01 -14.86
N LYS A 551 -25.59 -1.61 -14.05
CA LYS A 551 -25.45 -0.49 -13.12
C LYS A 551 -25.80 -0.94 -11.72
N MET A 552 -25.03 -0.50 -10.74
CA MET A 552 -25.24 -0.79 -9.32
C MET A 552 -24.97 0.43 -8.47
N ASN A 553 -25.81 0.61 -7.47
CA ASN A 553 -25.64 1.62 -6.44
C ASN A 553 -25.61 0.94 -5.06
N SER A 554 -24.81 1.44 -4.14
CA SER A 554 -24.73 0.97 -2.76
C SER A 554 -24.48 2.15 -1.82
N ASP A 555 -25.29 2.23 -0.79
CA ASP A 555 -25.12 3.17 0.30
C ASP A 555 -24.40 2.47 1.44
N LEU A 556 -23.21 2.97 1.79
CA LEU A 556 -22.32 2.35 2.77
C LEU A 556 -22.14 3.29 3.96
N VAL A 557 -22.63 2.88 5.12
CA VAL A 557 -22.37 3.59 6.39
C VAL A 557 -21.40 2.77 7.21
N ASN A 558 -20.29 3.39 7.59
CA ASN A 558 -19.25 2.78 8.42
C ASN A 558 -18.90 3.72 9.57
N TYR A 559 -18.55 3.13 10.70
CA TYR A 559 -18.20 3.89 11.89
C TYR A 559 -17.09 3.20 12.69
N ASN A 560 -16.43 3.98 13.53
CA ASN A 560 -15.49 3.51 14.52
C ASN A 560 -15.72 4.22 15.85
N VAL A 561 -15.35 3.55 16.94
CA VAL A 561 -15.22 4.12 18.27
C VAL A 561 -14.02 3.49 18.95
N GLY A 562 -13.25 4.30 19.65
CA GLY A 562 -12.10 3.87 20.42
C GLY A 562 -12.00 4.62 21.74
N LEU A 563 -11.57 3.93 22.78
CA LEU A 563 -11.29 4.48 24.09
C LEU A 563 -9.84 4.14 24.45
N VAL A 564 -9.07 5.13 24.86
CA VAL A 564 -7.72 4.97 25.38
C VAL A 564 -7.70 5.46 26.83
N TYR A 565 -7.14 4.64 27.70
CA TYR A 565 -6.82 5.00 29.07
C TYR A 565 -5.29 4.96 29.26
N LYS A 566 -4.72 6.06 29.74
CA LYS A 566 -3.28 6.19 30.05
C LYS A 566 -3.07 6.20 31.54
N PRO A 567 -2.79 5.05 32.15
CA PRO A 567 -2.46 4.97 33.59
C PRO A 567 -1.17 5.69 33.93
N VAL A 568 -0.26 5.79 32.95
CA VAL A 568 1.04 6.49 33.03
C VAL A 568 1.38 7.16 31.69
N SER A 569 2.23 8.16 31.71
CA SER A 569 2.57 8.95 30.51
C SER A 569 3.26 8.17 29.39
N ILE A 570 3.83 7.00 29.70
CA ILE A 570 4.56 6.14 28.76
C ILE A 570 3.75 4.90 28.36
N GLY A 571 2.53 4.73 28.87
CA GLY A 571 1.74 3.52 28.61
C GLY A 571 0.28 3.82 28.43
N SER A 572 -0.37 3.09 27.54
CA SER A 572 -1.81 3.16 27.28
C SER A 572 -2.43 1.78 27.15
N ILE A 573 -3.70 1.70 27.51
CA ILE A 573 -4.58 0.55 27.27
C ILE A 573 -5.75 1.07 26.45
N TYR A 574 -6.15 0.36 25.41
CA TYR A 574 -7.26 0.80 24.58
C TYR A 574 -8.23 -0.32 24.23
N ALA A 575 -9.46 0.07 23.96
CA ALA A 575 -10.48 -0.76 23.33
C ALA A 575 -11.02 -0.03 22.11
N ALA A 576 -11.23 -0.77 21.01
CA ALA A 576 -11.72 -0.21 19.77
C ALA A 576 -12.75 -1.13 19.11
N TYR A 577 -13.69 -0.51 18.41
CA TYR A 577 -14.62 -1.18 17.53
C TYR A 577 -14.72 -0.42 16.22
N ALA A 578 -14.66 -1.14 15.08
CA ALA A 578 -14.74 -0.53 13.76
C ALA A 578 -15.51 -1.42 12.79
N THR A 579 -16.12 -0.77 11.79
CA THR A 579 -16.84 -1.43 10.72
C THR A 579 -16.20 -1.13 9.36
N SER A 580 -16.43 -2.01 8.40
CA SER A 580 -16.16 -1.76 7.00
C SER A 580 -17.18 -2.44 6.10
N ALA A 581 -17.35 -1.91 4.89
CA ALA A 581 -18.25 -2.47 3.90
C ALA A 581 -17.55 -2.55 2.54
N ASN A 582 -17.69 -3.71 1.88
CA ASN A 582 -17.13 -3.96 0.56
C ASN A 582 -18.28 -4.14 -0.44
N PRO A 583 -18.59 -3.14 -1.30
CA PRO A 583 -19.67 -3.24 -2.25
C PRO A 583 -19.34 -4.27 -3.33
N PHE A 584 -20.37 -4.83 -3.95
CA PHE A 584 -20.20 -5.72 -5.09
C PHE A 584 -19.55 -4.98 -6.26
N GLY A 585 -18.61 -5.63 -6.94
CA GLY A 585 -17.87 -5.03 -8.05
C GLY A 585 -16.77 -4.05 -7.65
N SER A 586 -16.41 -3.93 -6.37
CA SER A 586 -15.28 -3.10 -5.94
C SER A 586 -13.92 -3.69 -6.32
N GLU A 587 -13.85 -4.95 -6.68
CA GLU A 587 -12.64 -5.67 -7.09
C GLU A 587 -12.55 -5.69 -8.63
N LEU A 588 -12.48 -4.51 -9.23
CA LEU A 588 -12.61 -4.29 -10.69
C LEU A 588 -11.41 -4.77 -11.52
N ASP A 589 -10.33 -5.16 -10.87
CA ASP A 589 -9.16 -5.74 -11.50
C ASP A 589 -9.34 -7.22 -11.89
N ALA A 590 -10.41 -7.86 -11.41
CA ALA A 590 -10.66 -9.29 -11.58
C ALA A 590 -11.82 -9.55 -12.55
N THR A 591 -11.57 -10.28 -13.61
CA THR A 591 -12.59 -10.69 -14.60
C THR A 591 -13.28 -12.00 -14.24
N GLY A 592 -12.89 -12.67 -13.16
CA GLY A 592 -13.40 -13.98 -12.73
C GLY A 592 -14.26 -13.93 -11.47
N THR A 593 -15.20 -14.87 -11.38
CA THR A 593 -16.06 -15.07 -10.19
C THR A 593 -15.26 -15.36 -8.93
N ASP A 594 -14.07 -15.95 -9.07
CA ASP A 594 -13.23 -16.40 -7.95
C ASP A 594 -12.56 -15.24 -7.18
N TYR A 595 -12.61 -14.03 -7.72
CA TYR A 595 -11.93 -12.85 -7.16
C TYR A 595 -12.87 -11.68 -6.86
N GLY A 596 -14.20 -11.90 -6.88
CA GLY A 596 -15.17 -10.85 -6.57
C GLY A 596 -15.43 -9.87 -7.72
N GLY A 597 -14.88 -10.13 -8.90
CA GLY A 597 -15.22 -9.41 -10.13
C GLY A 597 -16.69 -9.58 -10.50
N VAL A 598 -17.19 -8.69 -11.33
CA VAL A 598 -18.57 -8.80 -11.87
C VAL A 598 -18.54 -9.73 -13.08
N PRO A 599 -19.13 -10.92 -13.03
CA PRO A 599 -19.23 -11.80 -14.21
C PRO A 599 -20.01 -11.09 -15.33
N ALA A 600 -19.55 -11.25 -16.56
CA ALA A 600 -20.18 -10.63 -17.74
C ALA A 600 -21.67 -10.94 -17.90
N ASN A 601 -22.13 -12.06 -17.33
CA ASN A 601 -23.52 -12.54 -17.39
C ASN A 601 -24.24 -12.43 -16.04
N THR A 602 -23.77 -11.57 -15.11
CA THR A 602 -24.41 -11.41 -13.81
C THR A 602 -25.76 -10.71 -13.97
N THR A 603 -26.82 -11.44 -13.63
CA THR A 603 -28.19 -10.91 -13.57
C THR A 603 -28.63 -10.59 -12.14
N VAL A 604 -27.86 -11.02 -11.15
CA VAL A 604 -28.17 -10.85 -9.72
C VAL A 604 -27.16 -9.89 -9.09
N LEU A 605 -27.64 -8.78 -8.57
CA LEU A 605 -26.86 -7.82 -7.79
C LEU A 605 -26.79 -8.33 -6.34
N LEU A 606 -25.58 -8.57 -5.88
CA LEU A 606 -25.33 -8.99 -4.48
C LEU A 606 -25.15 -7.76 -3.59
N GLY A 607 -25.67 -7.84 -2.37
CA GLY A 607 -25.47 -6.80 -1.36
C GLY A 607 -23.98 -6.67 -0.97
N PRO A 608 -23.61 -5.57 -0.27
CA PRO A 608 -22.26 -5.40 0.22
C PRO A 608 -21.89 -6.42 1.29
N GLU A 609 -20.63 -6.89 1.25
CA GLU A 609 -20.05 -7.62 2.38
C GLU A 609 -19.84 -6.64 3.54
N ARG A 610 -20.07 -7.08 4.76
CA ARG A 610 -19.95 -6.25 5.96
C ARG A 610 -18.96 -6.86 6.93
N ASN A 611 -18.06 -6.02 7.45
CA ASN A 611 -17.06 -6.45 8.41
C ASN A 611 -17.22 -5.66 9.72
N LYS A 612 -16.94 -6.34 10.82
CA LYS A 612 -16.96 -5.78 12.17
C LYS A 612 -15.73 -6.29 12.92
N ALA A 613 -15.02 -5.41 13.58
CA ALA A 613 -13.90 -5.82 14.42
C ALA A 613 -13.96 -5.18 15.79
N ALA A 614 -13.59 -5.97 16.79
CA ALA A 614 -13.27 -5.52 18.15
C ALA A 614 -11.78 -5.75 18.39
N GLU A 615 -11.12 -4.80 19.03
CA GLU A 615 -9.72 -4.84 19.40
C GLU A 615 -9.53 -4.34 20.82
N LEU A 616 -8.74 -5.06 21.62
CA LEU A 616 -8.29 -4.67 22.95
C LEU A 616 -6.77 -4.73 22.94
N GLY A 617 -6.11 -3.61 23.25
CA GLY A 617 -4.66 -3.55 23.16
C GLY A 617 -4.02 -2.68 24.22
N THR A 618 -2.71 -2.69 24.20
CA THR A 618 -1.86 -1.87 25.06
C THR A 618 -0.61 -1.42 24.27
N LYS A 619 -0.14 -0.22 24.57
CA LYS A 619 1.06 0.35 23.96
C LYS A 619 1.95 0.95 25.02
N TRP A 620 3.27 0.78 24.89
CA TRP A 620 4.25 1.22 25.88
C TRP A 620 5.47 1.85 25.17
N GLU A 621 5.82 3.04 25.57
CA GLU A 621 7.07 3.70 25.20
C GLU A 621 8.14 3.39 26.24
N LEU A 622 9.05 2.52 25.91
CA LEU A 622 10.15 2.05 26.74
C LEU A 622 11.46 2.71 26.30
N ALA A 623 12.58 2.42 27.01
CA ALA A 623 13.92 2.90 26.67
C ALA A 623 13.94 4.42 26.41
N ASP A 624 13.56 5.22 27.41
CA ASP A 624 13.46 6.68 27.33
C ASP A 624 12.57 7.18 26.19
N ARG A 625 11.48 6.44 25.89
CA ARG A 625 10.51 6.67 24.82
C ARG A 625 11.02 6.38 23.42
N HIS A 626 12.18 5.78 23.26
CA HIS A 626 12.74 5.43 21.95
C HIS A 626 12.33 4.07 21.43
N LEU A 627 11.59 3.27 22.21
CA LEU A 627 11.06 1.97 21.84
C LEU A 627 9.55 1.92 22.06
N LEU A 628 8.74 1.82 21.01
CA LEU A 628 7.32 1.55 21.12
C LEU A 628 7.08 0.04 21.07
N VAL A 629 6.41 -0.51 22.08
CA VAL A 629 5.95 -1.90 22.10
C VAL A 629 4.43 -1.90 22.16
N SER A 630 3.79 -2.59 21.25
CA SER A 630 2.33 -2.72 21.20
C SER A 630 1.89 -4.18 21.21
N THR A 631 0.76 -4.44 21.84
CA THR A 631 0.10 -5.75 21.83
C THR A 631 -1.40 -5.55 21.70
N ALA A 632 -2.03 -6.31 20.80
CA ALA A 632 -3.47 -6.26 20.59
C ALA A 632 -4.08 -7.64 20.45
N LEU A 633 -5.19 -7.87 21.13
CA LEU A 633 -6.12 -8.96 20.87
C LEU A 633 -7.18 -8.45 19.91
N PHE A 634 -7.42 -9.16 18.85
CA PHE A 634 -8.39 -8.75 17.83
C PHE A 634 -9.33 -9.88 17.42
N GLN A 635 -10.53 -9.50 17.04
CA GLN A 635 -11.48 -10.37 16.36
C GLN A 635 -12.17 -9.57 15.25
N THR A 636 -12.16 -10.10 14.04
CA THR A 636 -12.89 -9.56 12.90
C THR A 636 -13.84 -10.61 12.37
N THR A 637 -15.09 -10.22 12.13
CA THR A 637 -16.11 -11.05 11.44
C THR A 637 -16.45 -10.40 10.11
N LYS A 638 -16.66 -11.24 9.10
CA LYS A 638 -17.24 -10.84 7.81
C LYS A 638 -18.58 -11.55 7.67
N ASP A 639 -19.63 -10.76 7.44
CA ASP A 639 -20.97 -11.21 7.15
C ASP A 639 -21.32 -10.93 5.70
N ASN A 640 -22.29 -11.68 5.15
CA ASN A 640 -22.72 -11.57 3.77
C ASN A 640 -21.60 -11.72 2.74
N ALA A 641 -20.59 -12.53 3.08
CA ALA A 641 -19.46 -12.80 2.19
C ALA A 641 -19.93 -13.55 0.94
N ARG A 642 -19.23 -13.28 -0.17
CA ARG A 642 -19.52 -13.91 -1.46
C ARG A 642 -18.82 -15.24 -1.53
N GLU A 643 -19.52 -16.23 -2.11
CA GLU A 643 -18.97 -17.54 -2.40
C GLU A 643 -19.57 -18.11 -3.68
N THR A 644 -18.82 -18.94 -4.40
CA THR A 644 -19.34 -19.68 -5.54
C THR A 644 -19.91 -21.00 -5.04
N ASN A 645 -21.19 -21.24 -5.31
CA ASN A 645 -21.88 -22.47 -4.89
C ASN A 645 -21.47 -23.68 -5.75
N ALA A 646 -21.97 -24.85 -5.42
CA ALA A 646 -21.67 -26.09 -6.15
C ALA A 646 -22.09 -26.07 -7.63
N ALA A 647 -23.04 -25.20 -8.02
CA ALA A 647 -23.46 -24.99 -9.40
C ALA A 647 -22.61 -23.95 -10.15
N GLY A 648 -21.54 -23.42 -9.54
CA GLY A 648 -20.68 -22.39 -10.13
C GLY A 648 -21.28 -20.97 -10.11
N ILE A 649 -22.39 -20.77 -9.38
CA ILE A 649 -23.07 -19.47 -9.29
C ILE A 649 -22.53 -18.71 -8.10
N LEU A 650 -22.17 -17.43 -8.32
CA LEU A 650 -21.78 -16.53 -7.26
C LEU A 650 -23.00 -16.14 -6.40
N THR A 651 -22.91 -16.37 -5.11
CA THR A 651 -23.95 -16.12 -4.12
C THR A 651 -23.38 -15.29 -2.96
N SER A 652 -24.25 -14.76 -2.12
CA SER A 652 -23.88 -14.12 -0.87
C SER A 652 -24.49 -14.90 0.31
N GLY A 653 -24.11 -14.53 1.54
CA GLY A 653 -24.62 -15.11 2.77
C GLY A 653 -23.63 -16.02 3.50
N ALA A 654 -22.41 -16.18 2.97
CA ALA A 654 -21.33 -16.79 3.74
C ALA A 654 -20.87 -15.84 4.86
N ALA A 655 -20.37 -16.40 5.95
CA ALA A 655 -19.76 -15.64 7.05
C ALA A 655 -18.52 -16.35 7.57
N TYR A 656 -17.55 -15.55 8.02
CA TYR A 656 -16.36 -16.09 8.64
C TYR A 656 -15.74 -15.14 9.65
N LYS A 657 -14.92 -15.72 10.51
CA LYS A 657 -14.27 -15.03 11.61
C LYS A 657 -12.77 -15.27 11.59
N ILE A 658 -12.02 -14.22 11.89
CA ILE A 658 -10.58 -14.25 12.17
C ILE A 658 -10.35 -13.59 13.53
N GLN A 659 -9.56 -14.24 14.40
CA GLN A 659 -9.20 -13.71 15.71
C GLN A 659 -7.74 -14.04 15.99
N GLY A 660 -7.10 -13.23 16.83
CA GLY A 660 -5.69 -13.44 17.12
C GLY A 660 -5.09 -12.44 18.07
N ILE A 661 -3.77 -12.54 18.20
CA ILE A 661 -2.92 -11.61 18.92
C ILE A 661 -1.87 -11.04 17.95
N ASP A 662 -1.61 -9.76 18.09
CA ASP A 662 -0.65 -8.99 17.31
C ASP A 662 0.32 -8.31 18.29
N ILE A 663 1.62 -8.53 18.14
CA ILE A 663 2.68 -8.00 19.00
C ILE A 663 3.70 -7.32 18.11
N GLU A 664 4.02 -6.05 18.36
CA GLU A 664 4.98 -5.28 17.58
C GLU A 664 5.97 -4.55 18.49
N ALA A 665 7.19 -4.36 18.00
CA ALA A 665 8.24 -3.57 18.64
C ALA A 665 8.96 -2.76 17.57
N GLU A 666 9.09 -1.44 17.78
CA GLU A 666 9.71 -0.52 16.84
C GLU A 666 10.50 0.58 17.56
N GLY A 667 11.74 0.80 17.14
CA GLY A 667 12.62 1.83 17.72
C GLY A 667 13.96 1.29 18.20
N LYS A 668 14.44 1.82 19.32
CA LYS A 668 15.72 1.47 19.93
C LYS A 668 15.57 0.83 21.30
N ILE A 669 16.25 -0.28 21.52
CA ILE A 669 16.39 -0.90 22.85
C ILE A 669 17.50 -0.19 23.64
N THR A 670 18.58 0.21 22.97
CA THR A 670 19.69 1.02 23.49
C THR A 670 20.14 2.00 22.41
N ASP A 671 21.03 2.95 22.73
CA ASP A 671 21.59 3.89 21.75
C ASP A 671 22.25 3.21 20.53
N ARG A 672 22.66 1.95 20.70
CA ARG A 672 23.35 1.17 19.66
C ARG A 672 22.49 0.10 19.02
N TRP A 673 21.36 -0.25 19.60
CA TRP A 673 20.56 -1.40 19.20
C TRP A 673 19.15 -1.01 18.78
N SER A 674 18.86 -1.11 17.50
CA SER A 674 17.55 -0.83 16.91
C SER A 674 16.83 -2.14 16.54
N VAL A 675 15.51 -2.13 16.67
CA VAL A 675 14.62 -3.25 16.30
C VAL A 675 13.36 -2.74 15.62
N PHE A 676 12.83 -3.52 14.68
CA PHE A 676 11.55 -3.26 14.02
C PHE A 676 10.90 -4.59 13.61
N GLY A 677 9.71 -4.85 14.06
CA GLY A 677 8.97 -6.03 13.62
C GLY A 677 7.95 -6.51 14.62
N GLY A 678 7.45 -7.73 14.43
CA GLY A 678 6.39 -8.28 15.26
C GLY A 678 6.10 -9.75 15.02
N LEU A 679 5.14 -10.22 15.81
CA LEU A 679 4.57 -11.57 15.78
C LEU A 679 3.05 -11.47 15.71
N VAL A 680 2.44 -12.12 14.74
CA VAL A 680 0.99 -12.29 14.66
C VAL A 680 0.63 -13.76 14.75
N LEU A 681 -0.23 -14.07 15.70
CA LEU A 681 -0.84 -15.39 15.86
C LEU A 681 -2.33 -15.25 15.62
N MET A 682 -2.87 -15.99 14.65
CA MET A 682 -4.28 -15.87 14.30
C MET A 682 -4.92 -17.19 13.87
N GLN A 683 -6.22 -17.26 14.04
CA GLN A 683 -7.05 -18.38 13.61
C GLN A 683 -8.21 -17.86 12.78
N SER A 684 -8.56 -18.60 11.75
CA SER A 684 -9.70 -18.31 10.88
C SER A 684 -10.67 -19.48 10.84
N LYS A 685 -11.96 -19.18 10.69
CA LYS A 685 -13.02 -20.18 10.60
C LYS A 685 -14.18 -19.69 9.77
N VAL A 686 -14.66 -20.51 8.84
CA VAL A 686 -15.94 -20.32 8.17
C VAL A 686 -17.05 -20.62 9.19
N THR A 687 -17.90 -19.65 9.45
CA THR A 687 -19.00 -19.76 10.45
C THR A 687 -20.35 -20.03 9.79
N GLN A 688 -20.51 -19.58 8.53
CA GLN A 688 -21.70 -19.83 7.70
C GLN A 688 -21.28 -19.97 6.23
N SER A 689 -21.91 -20.89 5.50
CA SER A 689 -21.70 -21.10 4.08
C SER A 689 -22.92 -21.76 3.44
N ASN A 690 -23.20 -21.42 2.16
CA ASN A 690 -24.20 -22.11 1.35
C ASN A 690 -23.73 -23.52 0.94
N ILE A 691 -22.44 -23.82 1.18
CA ILE A 691 -21.84 -25.16 1.01
C ILE A 691 -21.55 -25.70 2.41
N ALA A 692 -22.40 -26.61 2.91
CA ALA A 692 -22.33 -27.13 4.28
C ALA A 692 -20.94 -27.68 4.67
N SER A 693 -20.23 -28.31 3.72
CA SER A 693 -18.88 -28.86 3.94
C SER A 693 -17.81 -27.77 4.19
N ASN A 694 -18.08 -26.52 3.87
CA ASN A 694 -17.15 -25.42 4.14
C ASN A 694 -17.22 -24.94 5.59
N ILE A 695 -18.32 -25.21 6.30
CA ILE A 695 -18.51 -24.74 7.68
C ILE A 695 -17.49 -25.41 8.60
N GLY A 696 -16.79 -24.60 9.37
CA GLY A 696 -15.72 -25.05 10.27
C GLY A 696 -14.33 -25.06 9.63
N LEU A 697 -14.21 -24.98 8.30
CA LEU A 697 -12.92 -24.92 7.62
C LEU A 697 -12.18 -23.59 7.87
N GLN A 698 -10.87 -23.65 7.71
CA GLN A 698 -10.02 -22.46 7.73
C GLN A 698 -10.14 -21.69 6.40
N LEU A 699 -9.82 -20.42 6.43
CA LEU A 699 -9.76 -19.59 5.22
C LEU A 699 -8.46 -19.82 4.45
N ALA A 700 -8.52 -19.62 3.15
CA ALA A 700 -7.35 -19.60 2.28
C ALA A 700 -6.48 -18.35 2.56
N ASN A 701 -5.17 -18.48 2.30
CA ASN A 701 -4.16 -17.41 2.44
C ASN A 701 -3.98 -16.83 3.85
N VAL A 702 -4.48 -17.48 4.89
CA VAL A 702 -4.31 -17.11 6.29
C VAL A 702 -3.17 -17.91 6.90
N ALA A 703 -2.07 -17.23 7.25
CA ALA A 703 -1.00 -17.83 8.04
C ALA A 703 -1.36 -17.80 9.52
N HIS A 704 -1.34 -18.94 10.20
CA HIS A 704 -1.62 -19.02 11.64
C HIS A 704 -0.58 -18.29 12.48
N GLN A 705 0.68 -18.33 12.04
CA GLN A 705 1.80 -17.70 12.69
C GLN A 705 2.61 -16.94 11.64
N SER A 706 2.90 -15.71 11.93
CA SER A 706 3.69 -14.84 11.09
C SER A 706 4.59 -13.99 11.97
N PHE A 707 5.90 -14.11 11.76
CA PHE A 707 6.92 -13.36 12.48
C PHE A 707 7.82 -12.62 11.49
N SER A 708 8.20 -11.41 11.84
CA SER A 708 9.23 -10.64 11.15
C SER A 708 9.94 -9.76 12.15
N MET A 709 11.26 -9.80 12.19
CA MET A 709 12.06 -8.94 13.04
C MET A 709 13.33 -8.52 12.32
N LEU A 710 13.44 -7.23 12.06
CA LEU A 710 14.67 -6.54 11.65
C LEU A 710 15.40 -6.09 12.90
N THR A 711 16.70 -6.29 12.95
CA THR A 711 17.55 -5.82 14.04
C THR A 711 18.85 -5.26 13.49
N LYS A 712 19.36 -4.18 14.11
CA LYS A 712 20.61 -3.54 13.73
C LYS A 712 21.38 -3.11 14.97
N TYR A 713 22.67 -3.40 15.00
CA TYR A 713 23.56 -2.99 16.07
C TYR A 713 24.73 -2.14 15.54
N LYS A 714 24.95 -1.00 16.17
CA LYS A 714 26.04 -0.07 15.85
C LYS A 714 27.26 -0.37 16.70
N PHE A 715 28.38 -0.68 16.04
CA PHE A 715 29.69 -0.91 16.64
C PHE A 715 30.52 0.37 16.61
N ASP A 716 31.63 0.36 17.35
CA ASP A 716 32.61 1.44 17.29
C ASP A 716 33.27 1.50 15.90
N GLY A 717 33.74 2.69 15.52
CA GLY A 717 34.32 2.89 14.21
C GLY A 717 33.28 2.93 13.07
N ASP A 718 32.02 3.34 13.36
CA ASP A 718 30.95 3.54 12.36
C ASP A 718 30.60 2.29 11.52
N TRP A 719 30.71 1.13 12.13
CA TRP A 719 30.19 -0.12 11.60
C TRP A 719 28.78 -0.38 12.13
N GLU A 720 27.89 -0.79 11.25
CA GLU A 720 26.56 -1.28 11.62
C GLU A 720 26.37 -2.69 11.04
N VAL A 721 25.89 -3.61 11.87
CA VAL A 721 25.58 -4.99 11.47
C VAL A 721 24.13 -5.25 11.80
N GLY A 722 23.41 -5.81 10.86
CA GLY A 722 22.01 -6.11 11.04
C GLY A 722 21.51 -7.23 10.15
N GLY A 723 20.24 -7.48 10.26
CA GLY A 723 19.54 -8.46 9.44
C GLY A 723 18.10 -8.62 9.87
N GLN A 724 17.37 -9.41 9.13
CA GLN A 724 15.99 -9.76 9.49
C GLN A 724 15.77 -11.27 9.45
N ALA A 725 14.86 -11.71 10.32
CA ALA A 725 14.30 -13.05 10.29
C ALA A 725 12.81 -12.96 9.98
N VAL A 726 12.37 -13.73 9.00
CA VAL A 726 10.97 -13.81 8.60
C VAL A 726 10.50 -15.26 8.70
N TYR A 727 9.43 -15.50 9.45
CA TYR A 727 8.77 -16.79 9.52
C TYR A 727 7.32 -16.69 9.07
N ARG A 728 6.89 -17.66 8.31
CA ARG A 728 5.48 -17.84 7.98
C ARG A 728 5.11 -19.32 8.13
N SER A 729 4.06 -19.60 8.89
CA SER A 729 3.48 -20.93 8.94
C SER A 729 2.87 -21.31 7.59
N LYS A 730 2.53 -22.58 7.40
CA LYS A 730 1.81 -23.01 6.21
C LYS A 730 0.53 -22.19 5.98
N VAL A 731 0.19 -21.99 4.72
CA VAL A 731 -1.07 -21.38 4.30
C VAL A 731 -1.81 -22.33 3.37
N TYR A 732 -3.14 -22.30 3.42
CA TYR A 732 -3.97 -23.10 2.54
C TYR A 732 -4.38 -22.31 1.30
N GLY A 733 -4.41 -22.99 0.15
CA GLY A 733 -5.13 -22.53 -1.01
C GLY A 733 -6.61 -22.85 -0.88
N GLY A 734 -7.45 -22.13 -1.62
CA GLY A 734 -8.88 -22.40 -1.53
C GLY A 734 -9.71 -21.52 -2.43
N THR A 735 -10.99 -21.66 -2.30
CA THR A 735 -11.99 -20.79 -2.90
C THR A 735 -12.04 -19.44 -2.16
N LEU A 736 -13.00 -18.58 -2.50
CA LEU A 736 -13.15 -17.27 -1.86
C LEU A 736 -13.25 -17.33 -0.32
N VAL A 737 -13.88 -18.38 0.22
CA VAL A 737 -14.21 -18.44 1.65
C VAL A 737 -13.43 -19.55 2.36
N ALA A 738 -13.32 -20.75 1.79
CA ALA A 738 -12.78 -21.92 2.47
C ALA A 738 -11.54 -22.49 1.76
N ASN A 739 -10.67 -23.13 2.53
CA ASN A 739 -9.56 -23.89 1.96
C ASN A 739 -10.03 -25.15 1.23
N THR A 740 -9.26 -25.59 0.22
CA THR A 740 -9.50 -26.83 -0.55
C THR A 740 -8.56 -27.96 -0.16
N GLY A 741 -7.75 -27.79 0.89
CA GLY A 741 -6.75 -28.76 1.33
C GLY A 741 -5.40 -28.64 0.65
N THR A 742 -5.24 -27.88 -0.44
CA THR A 742 -3.92 -27.59 -1.01
C THR A 742 -3.19 -26.60 -0.10
N GLU A 743 -1.85 -26.73 0.04
CA GLU A 743 -1.11 -25.90 0.97
C GLU A 743 0.26 -25.47 0.46
N LEU A 744 0.76 -24.33 0.93
CA LEU A 744 2.16 -23.94 0.85
C LEU A 744 2.87 -24.27 2.16
N PRO A 745 4.08 -24.82 2.11
CA PRO A 745 4.85 -25.17 3.31
C PRO A 745 5.28 -23.91 4.09
N SER A 746 5.48 -24.09 5.39
CA SER A 746 6.08 -23.08 6.24
C SER A 746 7.55 -22.82 5.86
N TYR A 747 8.03 -21.63 6.19
CA TYR A 747 9.43 -21.29 5.95
C TYR A 747 9.99 -20.30 6.95
N TRP A 748 11.33 -20.33 7.11
CA TRP A 748 12.15 -19.25 7.62
C TRP A 748 12.95 -18.66 6.46
N ARG A 749 13.03 -17.33 6.40
CA ARG A 749 13.95 -16.56 5.57
C ARG A 749 14.81 -15.70 6.48
N PHE A 750 16.10 -15.64 6.21
CA PHE A 750 17.06 -14.80 6.91
C PHE A 750 17.76 -13.91 5.91
N ASP A 751 17.84 -12.63 6.23
CA ASP A 751 18.64 -11.64 5.51
C ASP A 751 19.65 -11.05 6.47
N ALA A 752 20.79 -10.58 5.96
CA ALA A 752 21.84 -9.98 6.78
C ALA A 752 22.52 -8.85 6.03
N PHE A 753 23.02 -7.88 6.76
CA PHE A 753 23.84 -6.82 6.17
C PHE A 753 24.94 -6.35 7.10
N VAL A 754 25.97 -5.80 6.49
CA VAL A 754 27.04 -5.06 7.16
C VAL A 754 27.17 -3.72 6.44
N GLU A 755 27.12 -2.65 7.20
CA GLU A 755 27.25 -1.29 6.70
C GLU A 755 28.44 -0.59 7.34
N LYS A 756 29.15 0.19 6.53
CA LYS A 756 30.27 1.02 6.96
C LYS A 756 30.01 2.44 6.50
N LYS A 757 29.94 3.37 7.43
CA LYS A 757 30.05 4.79 7.14
C LYS A 757 31.53 5.12 6.94
N ILE A 758 31.93 5.40 5.71
CA ILE A 758 33.32 5.67 5.31
C ILE A 758 33.72 7.07 5.78
N ASP A 759 32.85 8.05 5.52
CA ASP A 759 32.98 9.42 5.97
C ASP A 759 31.59 10.09 6.08
N LYS A 760 31.53 11.42 6.20
CA LYS A 760 30.26 12.17 6.29
C LYS A 760 29.39 12.06 5.03
N ASN A 761 29.99 11.77 3.88
CA ASN A 761 29.36 11.76 2.57
C ASN A 761 29.08 10.34 2.06
N TRP A 762 29.94 9.35 2.41
CA TRP A 762 29.89 8.02 1.82
C TRP A 762 29.58 6.93 2.83
N THR A 763 28.64 6.08 2.45
CA THR A 763 28.28 4.86 3.18
C THR A 763 28.29 3.67 2.21
N MET A 764 28.81 2.52 2.62
CA MET A 764 28.78 1.28 1.86
C MET A 764 28.10 0.18 2.69
N LYS A 765 27.16 -0.52 2.09
CA LYS A 765 26.42 -1.64 2.68
C LYS A 765 26.58 -2.89 1.83
N LEU A 766 26.95 -4.00 2.44
CA LEU A 766 26.85 -5.32 1.87
C LEU A 766 25.58 -5.98 2.39
N TYR A 767 24.68 -6.38 1.52
CA TYR A 767 23.40 -6.98 1.87
C TYR A 767 23.28 -8.39 1.26
N ALA A 768 22.82 -9.34 2.06
CA ALA A 768 22.53 -10.71 1.63
C ALA A 768 21.04 -11.00 1.87
N GLN A 769 20.27 -11.13 0.82
CA GLN A 769 18.86 -11.49 0.86
C GLN A 769 18.72 -13.02 0.78
N ASN A 770 17.80 -13.60 1.55
CA ASN A 770 17.58 -15.04 1.60
C ASN A 770 18.90 -15.83 1.77
N LEU A 771 19.65 -15.46 2.79
CA LEU A 771 21.05 -15.94 3.05
C LEU A 771 21.18 -17.46 2.98
N THR A 772 20.18 -18.20 3.46
CA THR A 772 20.15 -19.68 3.46
C THR A 772 19.69 -20.27 2.12
N ASN A 773 19.41 -19.46 1.11
CA ASN A 773 18.83 -19.86 -0.18
C ASN A 773 17.59 -20.76 -0.03
N LYS A 774 16.74 -20.42 0.95
CA LYS A 774 15.50 -21.17 1.18
C LYS A 774 14.60 -21.10 -0.05
N LEU A 775 14.13 -22.25 -0.52
CA LEU A 775 13.03 -22.31 -1.48
C LEU A 775 11.72 -22.08 -0.71
N TYR A 776 11.03 -21.00 -1.05
CA TYR A 776 9.74 -20.65 -0.46
C TYR A 776 8.85 -20.03 -1.54
N TYR A 777 7.58 -19.80 -1.20
CA TYR A 777 6.56 -19.41 -2.15
C TYR A 777 5.80 -18.20 -1.64
N ASP A 778 5.52 -17.28 -2.56
CA ASP A 778 4.77 -16.06 -2.26
C ASP A 778 3.28 -16.34 -2.17
N THR A 779 2.74 -17.03 -3.18
CA THR A 779 1.30 -17.17 -3.36
C THR A 779 0.93 -18.55 -3.90
N LEU A 780 -0.26 -18.98 -3.56
CA LEU A 780 -0.93 -20.14 -4.16
C LEU A 780 -2.23 -19.67 -4.82
N TYR A 781 -2.30 -19.83 -6.14
CA TYR A 781 -3.51 -19.49 -6.87
C TYR A 781 -4.61 -20.51 -6.56
N ARG A 782 -5.74 -20.00 -6.10
CA ARG A 782 -6.91 -20.79 -5.73
C ARG A 782 -7.74 -21.15 -6.97
N SER A 783 -7.54 -22.31 -7.51
CA SER A 783 -8.34 -22.83 -8.60
C SER A 783 -8.44 -24.36 -8.55
N ALA A 784 -9.28 -24.95 -9.40
CA ALA A 784 -9.29 -26.39 -9.60
C ALA A 784 -7.93 -26.91 -10.10
N VAL A 785 -7.15 -26.04 -10.74
CA VAL A 785 -5.80 -26.31 -11.23
C VAL A 785 -4.83 -25.30 -10.57
N PRO A 786 -4.40 -25.58 -9.32
CA PRO A 786 -3.57 -24.64 -8.58
C PRO A 786 -2.16 -24.53 -9.17
N PHE A 787 -1.60 -23.33 -9.07
CA PHE A 787 -0.21 -23.03 -9.39
C PHE A 787 0.36 -22.04 -8.37
N VAL A 788 1.67 -21.88 -8.34
CA VAL A 788 2.38 -21.26 -7.22
C VAL A 788 3.42 -20.29 -7.72
N SER A 789 3.45 -19.09 -7.17
CA SER A 789 4.54 -18.13 -7.42
C SER A 789 5.74 -18.48 -6.55
N VAL A 790 6.88 -18.73 -7.19
CA VAL A 790 8.15 -18.99 -6.51
C VAL A 790 8.77 -17.68 -6.08
N ALA A 791 9.09 -17.57 -4.80
CA ALA A 791 9.73 -16.37 -4.27
C ALA A 791 11.21 -16.28 -4.68
N PRO A 792 11.83 -15.08 -4.68
CA PRO A 792 13.23 -14.89 -5.05
C PRO A 792 14.22 -15.77 -4.29
N GLY A 793 15.27 -16.19 -4.95
CA GLY A 793 16.40 -16.92 -4.41
C GLY A 793 17.30 -16.06 -3.53
N ARG A 794 18.48 -16.61 -3.20
CA ARG A 794 19.51 -15.85 -2.54
C ARG A 794 20.13 -14.86 -3.52
N ALA A 795 20.28 -13.62 -3.04
CA ALA A 795 20.98 -12.56 -3.77
C ALA A 795 21.92 -11.79 -2.84
N PHE A 796 22.98 -11.24 -3.41
CA PHE A 796 23.94 -10.38 -2.71
C PHE A 796 24.01 -9.03 -3.41
N TYR A 797 24.06 -7.96 -2.61
CA TYR A 797 24.10 -6.60 -3.11
C TYR A 797 25.21 -5.79 -2.43
N ILE A 798 25.82 -4.91 -3.19
CA ILE A 798 26.66 -3.83 -2.70
C ILE A 798 25.90 -2.54 -2.94
N VAL A 799 25.53 -1.87 -1.87
CA VAL A 799 24.84 -0.58 -1.94
C VAL A 799 25.81 0.50 -1.51
N THR A 800 25.98 1.53 -2.34
CA THR A 800 26.80 2.70 -2.01
C THR A 800 25.91 3.93 -2.00
N THR A 801 25.88 4.62 -0.88
CA THR A 801 25.15 5.89 -0.69
C THR A 801 26.14 7.05 -0.69
N ALA A 802 25.89 8.04 -1.54
CA ALA A 802 26.62 9.31 -1.58
C ALA A 802 25.67 10.46 -1.17
N LYS A 803 26.11 11.31 -0.23
CA LYS A 803 25.37 12.49 0.26
C LYS A 803 26.22 13.74 0.10
N PHE A 804 25.63 14.83 -0.46
CA PHE A 804 26.33 16.08 -0.76
C PHE A 804 25.54 17.29 -0.27
#